data_cd176eda1220e2a6b2124d1df7e4e6ef
#
_entry.id   cd176eda1220e2a6b2124d1df7e4e6ef
#
_cell.length_a   1.000
_cell.length_b   1.000
_cell.length_c   1.000
_cell.angle_alpha   90.00
_cell.angle_beta   90.00
_cell.angle_gamma   90.00
#
_symmetry.space_group_name_H-M   'P 1'
#
loop_
_entity.id
_entity.type
_entity.pdbx_description
1 polymer ?
#
loop_
_entity_poly.entity_id
_entity_poly.type
_entity_poly.pdbx_seq_one_letter_code
_entity_poly.pdbx_strand_id
1 'polypeptide(L)'
;MVRILILAALIGAVIATVTAAILGPWGWWIPAVIFILLLLLGIRDAVQTRHSILRNFPVLGHARYFLEEIRPEIQQYFIERNWDGKPFNRDQRSLIYSRAKGFKGDKAFGTELNVNEPGYEYFIQSIAPKTVPDLGHRVRLGGPDCKQPYDASLLNISAMSFGSLSKNAVLAMNKGAAQGGFAHDTGEGGLTKYHRAYHADLMWEFGSGYFGTRDQDGNFDPEKFREKSNLEQVKAITVKLSQGAKPGLGGVLPGNKVTEEIAEARGVPVGETCISPASHSAFTTPRELVRFIGKLRELSNGKPIGFKLCIGSRVEVLAICKAMIEEEITPDFIIVDGSEGGTGAAPLEYQDHVGTPLVEGIILLHNALVGTGLRDRIKIGAAGKIISGHDIVRHIIQGADFCMSARAMMMAVGCIQAQKCHTNTCPVGVATQDPKLYRALDVDSKGDRVERYHRLTVEEAGQIIATMGCESPEQMTRQMLRRRITATESVSYESLYRWLERGELFEGVEGGWGEDWEYASADSFTPGHPGKYVYNDRTEFTHEGETTEKREPELATVAQGSSALGSEETPEPRRGTAPRLAEHELAGAASQQDDRRAGNVGDTKRAEGQPGTELSAQHTNSSAGETDGHVDPADK
;
A
#
# COMPACT_ATOMS: atom_id res chain seq x y z
N MET A 1 -28.67 -30.62 25.40
CA MET A 1 -29.87 -30.00 26.03
C MET A 1 -30.41 -28.83 25.18
N VAL A 2 -29.64 -27.75 24.93
CA VAL A 2 -30.09 -26.55 24.18
C VAL A 2 -30.67 -26.89 22.79
N ARG A 3 -30.01 -27.71 21.99
CA ARG A 3 -30.46 -28.14 20.66
C ARG A 3 -31.86 -28.76 20.69
N ILE A 4 -32.12 -29.65 21.69
CA ILE A 4 -33.41 -30.33 21.84
C ILE A 4 -34.48 -29.34 22.23
N LEU A 5 -34.20 -28.39 23.11
CA LEU A 5 -35.11 -27.35 23.54
C LEU A 5 -35.53 -26.43 22.38
N ILE A 6 -34.58 -26.02 21.53
CA ILE A 6 -34.86 -25.19 20.37
C ILE A 6 -35.76 -25.92 19.37
N LEU A 7 -35.47 -27.18 19.04
CA LEU A 7 -36.28 -27.96 18.13
C LEU A 7 -37.68 -28.24 18.70
N ALA A 8 -37.80 -28.55 20.00
CA ALA A 8 -39.07 -28.73 20.67
C ALA A 8 -39.93 -27.45 20.68
N ALA A 9 -39.29 -26.29 20.91
CA ALA A 9 -39.98 -24.99 20.83
C ALA A 9 -40.47 -24.69 19.41
N LEU A 10 -39.68 -24.98 18.37
CA LEU A 10 -40.09 -24.81 16.97
C LEU A 10 -41.22 -25.75 16.60
N ILE A 11 -41.20 -27.02 17.03
CA ILE A 11 -42.28 -27.97 16.82
C ILE A 11 -43.57 -27.46 17.51
N GLY A 12 -43.47 -27.00 18.76
CA GLY A 12 -44.60 -26.42 19.48
C GLY A 12 -45.19 -25.19 18.77
N ALA A 13 -44.34 -24.30 18.25
CA ALA A 13 -44.73 -23.13 17.48
C ALA A 13 -45.45 -23.50 16.16
N VAL A 14 -44.94 -24.51 15.45
CA VAL A 14 -45.60 -25.04 14.23
C VAL A 14 -46.99 -25.60 14.56
N ILE A 15 -47.11 -26.44 15.59
CA ILE A 15 -48.38 -27.01 15.99
C ILE A 15 -49.36 -25.90 16.35
N ALA A 16 -48.96 -24.95 17.17
CA ALA A 16 -49.83 -23.84 17.61
C ALA A 16 -50.28 -22.97 16.43
N THR A 17 -49.38 -22.57 15.53
CA THR A 17 -49.70 -21.69 14.39
C THR A 17 -50.53 -22.40 13.31
N VAL A 18 -50.26 -23.68 13.02
CA VAL A 18 -51.06 -24.49 12.10
C VAL A 18 -52.47 -24.72 12.66
N THR A 19 -52.59 -25.03 13.96
CA THR A 19 -53.90 -25.16 14.61
C THR A 19 -54.69 -23.84 14.54
N ALA A 20 -54.05 -22.71 14.82
CA ALA A 20 -54.66 -21.40 14.70
C ALA A 20 -55.07 -21.06 13.26
N ALA A 21 -54.29 -21.50 12.25
CA ALA A 21 -54.62 -21.30 10.84
C ALA A 21 -55.78 -22.14 10.35
N ILE A 22 -55.97 -23.34 10.93
CA ILE A 22 -57.11 -24.23 10.61
C ILE A 22 -58.41 -23.74 11.28
N LEU A 23 -58.31 -23.28 12.52
CA LEU A 23 -59.48 -22.90 13.33
C LEU A 23 -59.82 -21.41 13.30
N GLY A 24 -58.91 -20.56 12.79
CA GLY A 24 -59.02 -19.11 12.85
C GLY A 24 -58.94 -18.42 11.48
N PRO A 25 -58.70 -17.08 11.46
CA PRO A 25 -58.58 -16.30 10.23
C PRO A 25 -57.42 -16.75 9.36
N TRP A 26 -57.57 -16.64 8.04
CA TRP A 26 -56.56 -17.00 7.03
C TRP A 26 -55.16 -16.43 7.32
N GLY A 27 -55.04 -15.26 7.93
CA GLY A 27 -53.78 -14.62 8.27
C GLY A 27 -52.82 -15.49 9.11
N TRP A 28 -53.27 -16.49 9.82
CA TRP A 28 -52.45 -17.41 10.62
C TRP A 28 -51.59 -18.37 9.76
N TRP A 29 -51.91 -18.53 8.46
CA TRP A 29 -51.05 -19.30 7.55
C TRP A 29 -49.67 -18.64 7.35
N ILE A 30 -49.55 -17.31 7.45
CA ILE A 30 -48.28 -16.62 7.34
C ILE A 30 -47.30 -17.07 8.43
N PRO A 31 -47.57 -16.92 9.73
CA PRO A 31 -46.69 -17.41 10.80
C PRO A 31 -46.51 -18.94 10.76
N ALA A 32 -47.52 -19.72 10.35
CA ALA A 32 -47.38 -21.17 10.20
C ALA A 32 -46.31 -21.54 9.18
N VAL A 33 -46.33 -20.94 8.00
CA VAL A 33 -45.27 -21.14 6.95
C VAL A 33 -43.91 -20.72 7.47
N ILE A 34 -43.80 -19.58 8.14
CA ILE A 34 -42.52 -19.10 8.71
C ILE A 34 -41.97 -20.13 9.70
N PHE A 35 -42.76 -20.61 10.67
CA PHE A 35 -42.25 -21.58 11.64
C PHE A 35 -41.98 -22.95 11.05
N ILE A 36 -42.70 -23.38 10.01
CA ILE A 36 -42.36 -24.60 9.25
C ILE A 36 -41.00 -24.45 8.58
N LEU A 37 -40.73 -23.34 7.91
CA LEU A 37 -39.43 -23.07 7.28
C LEU A 37 -38.29 -23.02 8.32
N LEU A 38 -38.53 -22.38 9.48
CA LEU A 38 -37.56 -22.34 10.58
C LEU A 38 -37.32 -23.74 11.18
N LEU A 39 -38.34 -24.57 11.28
CA LEU A 39 -38.20 -25.96 11.74
C LEU A 39 -37.40 -26.80 10.76
N LEU A 40 -37.65 -26.69 9.45
CA LEU A 40 -36.88 -27.37 8.42
C LEU A 40 -35.41 -26.94 8.45
N LEU A 41 -35.15 -25.64 8.60
CA LEU A 41 -33.81 -25.10 8.79
C LEU A 41 -33.17 -25.66 10.06
N GLY A 42 -33.90 -25.69 11.17
CA GLY A 42 -33.41 -26.21 12.44
C GLY A 42 -33.07 -27.70 12.39
N ILE A 43 -33.86 -28.51 11.67
CA ILE A 43 -33.56 -29.94 11.43
C ILE A 43 -32.29 -30.08 10.59
N ARG A 44 -32.18 -29.33 9.49
CA ARG A 44 -30.97 -29.29 8.66
C ARG A 44 -29.73 -28.97 9.50
N ASP A 45 -29.82 -27.93 10.33
CA ASP A 45 -28.70 -27.48 11.18
C ASP A 45 -28.33 -28.57 12.19
N ALA A 46 -29.28 -29.26 12.77
CA ALA A 46 -29.05 -30.31 13.75
C ALA A 46 -28.41 -31.57 13.16
N VAL A 47 -28.65 -31.86 11.86
CA VAL A 47 -28.16 -33.08 11.18
C VAL A 47 -26.80 -32.83 10.52
N GLN A 48 -26.53 -31.62 9.98
CA GLN A 48 -25.30 -31.31 9.31
C GLN A 48 -24.07 -31.48 10.24
N THR A 49 -22.89 -31.80 9.67
CA THR A 49 -21.66 -32.08 10.42
C THR A 49 -20.59 -30.99 10.29
N ARG A 50 -20.76 -30.03 9.36
CA ARG A 50 -19.74 -29.02 9.01
C ARG A 50 -19.59 -27.92 10.06
N HIS A 51 -20.68 -27.51 10.72
CA HIS A 51 -20.72 -26.34 11.62
C HIS A 51 -21.25 -26.74 13.01
N SER A 52 -20.35 -26.89 13.99
CA SER A 52 -20.68 -27.29 15.36
C SER A 52 -21.65 -26.32 16.05
N ILE A 53 -21.51 -24.99 15.79
CA ILE A 53 -22.40 -23.97 16.37
C ILE A 53 -23.83 -24.14 15.87
N LEU A 54 -24.05 -24.29 14.56
CA LEU A 54 -25.38 -24.51 14.01
C LEU A 54 -25.98 -25.81 14.54
N ARG A 55 -25.16 -26.86 14.69
CA ARG A 55 -25.61 -28.15 15.22
C ARG A 55 -26.04 -28.08 16.69
N ASN A 56 -25.36 -27.25 17.50
CA ASN A 56 -25.71 -27.09 18.92
C ASN A 56 -26.79 -26.05 19.16
N PHE A 57 -26.89 -25.04 18.30
CA PHE A 57 -27.85 -23.92 18.36
C PHE A 57 -28.59 -23.78 17.03
N PRO A 58 -29.46 -24.75 16.64
CA PRO A 58 -30.18 -24.70 15.37
C PRO A 58 -30.91 -23.37 15.20
N VAL A 59 -30.92 -22.82 14.00
CA VAL A 59 -31.49 -21.51 13.65
C VAL A 59 -30.76 -20.34 14.33
N LEU A 60 -30.64 -20.32 15.66
CA LEU A 60 -30.02 -19.23 16.42
C LEU A 60 -28.54 -19.04 16.07
N GLY A 61 -27.84 -20.13 15.74
CA GLY A 61 -26.44 -20.08 15.35
C GLY A 61 -26.17 -19.25 14.08
N HIS A 62 -27.16 -19.09 13.21
CA HIS A 62 -27.05 -18.25 12.01
C HIS A 62 -26.86 -16.78 12.35
N ALA A 63 -27.35 -16.29 13.49
CA ALA A 63 -27.13 -14.91 13.93
C ALA A 63 -25.65 -14.60 14.11
N ARG A 64 -24.84 -15.58 14.59
CA ARG A 64 -23.40 -15.39 14.69
C ARG A 64 -22.77 -15.16 13.32
N TYR A 65 -23.09 -15.99 12.33
CA TYR A 65 -22.51 -15.87 10.99
C TYR A 65 -22.96 -14.59 10.30
N PHE A 66 -24.20 -14.17 10.48
CA PHE A 66 -24.68 -12.87 10.02
C PHE A 66 -23.90 -11.70 10.65
N LEU A 67 -23.65 -11.75 11.97
CA LEU A 67 -22.86 -10.72 12.66
C LEU A 67 -21.38 -10.73 12.19
N GLU A 68 -20.81 -11.91 11.91
CA GLU A 68 -19.46 -12.01 11.34
C GLU A 68 -19.41 -11.41 9.92
N GLU A 69 -20.46 -11.59 9.11
CA GLU A 69 -20.53 -11.06 7.74
C GLU A 69 -20.60 -9.53 7.72
N ILE A 70 -21.39 -8.91 8.61
CA ILE A 70 -21.54 -7.44 8.68
C ILE A 70 -20.51 -6.76 9.57
N ARG A 71 -19.66 -7.54 10.27
CA ARG A 71 -18.65 -7.01 11.19
C ARG A 71 -17.69 -6.03 10.54
N PRO A 72 -17.16 -6.24 9.31
CA PRO A 72 -16.23 -5.28 8.67
C PRO A 72 -16.85 -3.90 8.49
N GLU A 73 -18.12 -3.82 8.10
CA GLU A 73 -18.85 -2.57 7.93
C GLU A 73 -19.10 -1.89 9.28
N ILE A 74 -19.52 -2.66 10.30
CA ILE A 74 -19.70 -2.12 11.66
C ILE A 74 -18.37 -1.58 12.20
N GLN A 75 -17.29 -2.36 12.07
CA GLN A 75 -15.95 -1.94 12.49
C GLN A 75 -15.55 -0.64 11.81
N GLN A 76 -15.66 -0.58 10.47
CA GLN A 76 -15.19 0.55 9.67
C GLN A 76 -16.01 1.83 9.86
N TYR A 77 -17.33 1.73 10.03
CA TYR A 77 -18.20 2.90 10.06
C TYR A 77 -18.61 3.36 11.46
N PHE A 78 -18.57 2.48 12.47
CA PHE A 78 -19.10 2.80 13.80
C PHE A 78 -18.07 2.67 14.92
N ILE A 79 -17.04 1.81 14.77
CA ILE A 79 -16.12 1.49 15.87
C ILE A 79 -14.77 2.17 15.66
N GLU A 80 -14.21 2.15 14.43
CA GLU A 80 -12.92 2.76 14.13
C GLU A 80 -12.92 4.26 14.42
N ARG A 81 -11.91 4.71 15.16
CA ARG A 81 -11.61 6.13 15.31
C ARG A 81 -10.94 6.65 14.03
N ASN A 82 -10.77 7.97 13.95
CA ASN A 82 -10.25 8.63 12.76
C ASN A 82 -8.83 8.13 12.36
N TRP A 83 -8.01 7.69 13.31
CA TRP A 83 -6.58 7.38 13.14
C TRP A 83 -6.20 5.92 13.32
N ASP A 84 -7.09 4.98 13.63
CA ASP A 84 -6.75 3.58 13.93
C ASP A 84 -7.21 2.53 12.91
N GLY A 85 -7.97 2.94 11.88
CA GLY A 85 -8.44 2.04 10.82
C GLY A 85 -7.32 1.55 9.90
N LYS A 86 -7.43 0.30 9.41
CA LYS A 86 -6.43 -0.34 8.54
C LYS A 86 -7.07 -0.94 7.29
N PRO A 87 -6.34 -1.01 6.16
CA PRO A 87 -4.97 -0.53 5.89
C PRO A 87 -4.84 0.99 5.82
N PHE A 88 -5.94 1.75 5.58
CA PHE A 88 -6.03 3.21 5.62
C PHE A 88 -7.08 3.61 6.66
N ASN A 89 -6.69 4.51 7.55
CA ASN A 89 -7.59 5.05 8.55
C ASN A 89 -8.62 6.03 7.95
N ARG A 90 -9.58 6.46 8.76
CA ARG A 90 -10.68 7.32 8.30
C ARG A 90 -10.19 8.68 7.79
N ASP A 91 -9.21 9.31 8.46
CA ASP A 91 -8.67 10.61 8.05
C ASP A 91 -7.97 10.53 6.69
N GLN A 92 -7.18 9.48 6.47
CA GLN A 92 -6.53 9.21 5.19
C GLN A 92 -7.56 9.03 4.06
N ARG A 93 -8.59 8.22 4.30
CA ARG A 93 -9.68 8.03 3.32
C ARG A 93 -10.45 9.32 3.05
N SER A 94 -10.77 10.08 4.11
CA SER A 94 -11.51 11.34 4.01
C SER A 94 -10.74 12.39 3.21
N LEU A 95 -9.42 12.49 3.41
CA LEU A 95 -8.55 13.38 2.64
C LEU A 95 -8.61 13.07 1.14
N ILE A 96 -8.47 11.77 0.78
CA ILE A 96 -8.55 11.35 -0.62
C ILE A 96 -9.91 11.69 -1.22
N TYR A 97 -11.00 11.37 -0.51
CA TYR A 97 -12.35 11.63 -1.00
C TYR A 97 -12.65 13.12 -1.13
N SER A 98 -12.16 13.96 -0.21
CA SER A 98 -12.29 15.41 -0.26
C SER A 98 -11.56 15.98 -1.46
N ARG A 99 -10.29 15.64 -1.65
CA ARG A 99 -9.50 16.09 -2.80
C ARG A 99 -10.07 15.62 -4.13
N ALA A 100 -10.55 14.38 -4.21
CA ALA A 100 -11.23 13.87 -5.39
C ALA A 100 -12.52 14.64 -5.74
N LYS A 101 -13.17 15.26 -4.75
CA LYS A 101 -14.33 16.13 -4.94
C LYS A 101 -13.96 17.61 -5.20
N GLY A 102 -12.67 17.95 -5.15
CA GLY A 102 -12.17 19.31 -5.38
C GLY A 102 -11.99 20.14 -4.12
N PHE A 103 -12.09 19.55 -2.92
CA PHE A 103 -11.84 20.23 -1.64
C PHE A 103 -10.41 19.95 -1.17
N LYS A 104 -9.72 20.95 -0.62
CA LYS A 104 -8.35 20.79 -0.13
C LYS A 104 -8.25 19.84 1.08
N GLY A 105 -9.29 19.72 1.88
CA GLY A 105 -9.35 18.86 3.06
C GLY A 105 -9.00 19.59 4.36
N ASP A 106 -9.26 20.90 4.40
CA ASP A 106 -9.01 21.73 5.57
C ASP A 106 -9.84 21.29 6.78
N LYS A 107 -9.25 21.33 7.97
CA LYS A 107 -9.89 21.06 9.25
C LYS A 107 -9.74 22.24 10.20
N ALA A 108 -10.77 22.48 11.00
CA ALA A 108 -10.74 23.45 12.08
C ALA A 108 -10.06 22.89 13.34
N PHE A 109 -9.74 23.73 14.31
CA PHE A 109 -9.21 23.49 15.66
C PHE A 109 -7.73 23.08 15.75
N GLY A 110 -7.08 22.60 14.72
CA GLY A 110 -5.68 22.20 14.72
C GLY A 110 -5.44 20.68 14.75
N THR A 111 -4.25 20.24 15.21
CA THR A 111 -3.87 18.84 15.13
C THR A 111 -4.65 17.93 16.09
N GLU A 112 -5.04 16.77 15.58
CA GLU A 112 -5.65 15.68 16.35
C GLU A 112 -4.61 14.61 16.73
N LEU A 113 -3.37 14.71 16.20
CA LEU A 113 -2.30 13.76 16.45
C LEU A 113 -1.56 14.09 17.74
N ASN A 114 -1.09 13.07 18.45
CA ASN A 114 -0.20 13.26 19.58
C ASN A 114 1.23 13.54 19.07
N VAL A 115 1.60 14.83 19.02
CA VAL A 115 2.90 15.29 18.51
C VAL A 115 4.09 14.87 19.40
N ASN A 116 3.84 14.36 20.62
CA ASN A 116 4.86 13.89 21.53
C ASN A 116 5.02 12.35 21.52
N GLU A 117 4.24 11.64 20.69
CA GLU A 117 4.33 10.20 20.58
C GLU A 117 5.57 9.77 19.77
N PRO A 118 6.34 8.76 20.25
CA PRO A 118 7.43 8.18 19.47
C PRO A 118 6.95 7.73 18.09
N GLY A 119 7.75 8.04 17.06
CA GLY A 119 7.38 7.78 15.67
C GLY A 119 6.67 8.93 14.96
N TYR A 120 6.25 9.99 15.67
CA TYR A 120 5.71 11.19 15.03
C TYR A 120 6.76 11.89 14.18
N GLU A 121 6.41 12.21 12.94
CA GLU A 121 7.30 12.85 11.95
C GLU A 121 6.78 14.25 11.59
N TYR A 122 7.69 15.20 11.40
CA TYR A 122 7.35 16.57 11.03
C TYR A 122 8.46 17.24 10.24
N PHE A 123 8.09 18.21 9.42
CA PHE A 123 9.03 19.06 8.69
C PHE A 123 9.38 20.30 9.49
N ILE A 124 10.61 20.82 9.28
CA ILE A 124 11.04 22.11 9.80
C ILE A 124 10.62 23.19 8.81
N GLN A 125 9.74 24.11 9.23
CA GLN A 125 9.37 25.27 8.43
C GLN A 125 10.44 26.36 8.50
N SER A 126 10.49 27.20 7.46
CA SER A 126 11.29 28.43 7.44
C SER A 126 10.45 29.62 7.92
N ILE A 127 11.08 30.58 8.64
CA ILE A 127 10.47 31.90 8.89
C ILE A 127 10.46 32.79 7.63
N ALA A 128 11.17 32.38 6.58
CA ALA A 128 11.19 33.02 5.27
C ALA A 128 10.73 32.01 4.18
N PRO A 129 9.45 31.61 4.18
CA PRO A 129 8.92 30.70 3.19
C PRO A 129 9.05 31.28 1.78
N LYS A 130 9.13 30.43 0.78
CA LYS A 130 9.21 30.85 -0.62
C LYS A 130 7.82 30.97 -1.24
N THR A 131 7.72 31.80 -2.26
CA THR A 131 6.57 31.82 -3.16
C THR A 131 7.00 31.20 -4.48
N VAL A 132 6.45 30.02 -4.78
CA VAL A 132 6.77 29.27 -5.99
C VAL A 132 5.60 29.39 -6.96
N PRO A 133 5.81 29.94 -8.19
CA PRO A 133 4.72 30.17 -9.16
C PRO A 133 4.09 28.87 -9.67
N ASP A 134 4.89 27.80 -9.81
CA ASP A 134 4.44 26.47 -10.22
C ASP A 134 4.80 25.46 -9.14
N LEU A 135 3.77 24.93 -8.49
CA LEU A 135 3.89 23.90 -7.47
C LEU A 135 3.91 22.48 -8.06
N GLY A 136 3.76 22.35 -9.38
CA GLY A 136 3.69 21.08 -10.11
C GLY A 136 5.05 20.54 -10.54
N HIS A 137 6.04 20.51 -9.65
CA HIS A 137 7.38 20.03 -9.94
C HIS A 137 7.41 18.72 -10.73
N ARG A 138 8.38 18.58 -11.65
CA ARG A 138 8.59 17.42 -12.50
C ARG A 138 9.95 16.78 -12.26
N VAL A 139 10.03 15.48 -12.53
CA VAL A 139 11.26 14.69 -12.42
C VAL A 139 11.58 14.09 -13.77
N ARG A 140 12.78 14.38 -14.27
CA ARG A 140 13.24 13.86 -15.55
C ARG A 140 13.69 12.41 -15.40
N LEU A 141 12.93 11.47 -16.00
CA LEU A 141 13.31 10.08 -16.18
C LEU A 141 14.09 9.94 -17.49
N GLY A 142 15.27 9.36 -17.40
CA GLY A 142 16.18 9.17 -18.53
C GLY A 142 17.58 9.58 -18.15
N GLY A 143 18.47 8.58 -18.05
CA GLY A 143 19.90 8.75 -17.84
C GLY A 143 20.64 9.12 -19.13
N PRO A 144 21.99 9.07 -19.11
CA PRO A 144 22.81 9.46 -20.26
C PRO A 144 22.54 8.66 -21.54
N ASP A 145 22.12 7.40 -21.40
CA ASP A 145 21.89 6.48 -22.50
C ASP A 145 20.45 6.54 -23.05
N CYS A 146 19.60 7.34 -22.42
CA CYS A 146 18.21 7.51 -22.81
C CYS A 146 18.07 8.56 -23.94
N LYS A 147 17.45 8.18 -25.05
CA LYS A 147 17.23 9.07 -26.20
C LYS A 147 15.90 9.83 -26.15
N GLN A 148 14.93 9.34 -25.39
CA GLN A 148 13.57 9.87 -25.29
C GLN A 148 13.19 10.07 -23.81
N PRO A 149 13.86 11.00 -23.08
CA PRO A 149 13.57 11.21 -21.67
C PRO A 149 12.13 11.69 -21.46
N TYR A 150 11.59 11.39 -20.26
CA TYR A 150 10.24 11.75 -19.87
C TYR A 150 10.21 12.56 -18.58
N ASP A 151 9.51 13.68 -18.57
CA ASP A 151 9.36 14.54 -17.40
C ASP A 151 8.10 14.10 -16.62
N ALA A 152 8.28 13.20 -15.65
CA ALA A 152 7.22 12.63 -14.83
C ALA A 152 6.75 13.60 -13.74
N SER A 153 5.50 13.49 -13.31
CA SER A 153 4.99 14.17 -12.12
C SER A 153 5.64 13.62 -10.85
N LEU A 154 5.67 14.43 -9.76
CA LEU A 154 6.05 13.93 -8.44
C LEU A 154 5.15 12.79 -7.95
N LEU A 155 3.92 12.70 -8.43
CA LEU A 155 2.97 11.64 -8.13
C LEU A 155 2.39 11.06 -9.41
N ASN A 156 2.45 9.73 -9.57
CA ASN A 156 1.90 9.03 -10.72
C ASN A 156 1.00 7.88 -10.27
N ILE A 157 0.16 7.36 -11.17
CA ILE A 157 -0.64 6.16 -10.88
C ILE A 157 0.28 4.94 -10.88
N SER A 158 0.33 4.23 -9.75
CA SER A 158 1.09 2.99 -9.61
C SER A 158 0.41 1.82 -10.31
N ALA A 159 1.17 0.80 -10.60
CA ALA A 159 0.82 -0.42 -11.31
C ALA A 159 -0.47 -1.10 -10.81
N MET A 160 -1.47 -1.16 -11.67
CA MET A 160 -2.75 -1.84 -11.42
C MET A 160 -3.30 -2.43 -12.72
N SER A 161 -3.17 -3.73 -12.89
CA SER A 161 -3.50 -4.40 -14.14
C SER A 161 -4.99 -4.41 -14.48
N PHE A 162 -5.33 -4.32 -15.78
CA PHE A 162 -6.63 -4.73 -16.28
C PHE A 162 -6.87 -6.21 -15.97
N GLY A 163 -8.02 -6.52 -15.42
CA GLY A 163 -8.33 -7.83 -14.86
C GLY A 163 -8.32 -7.80 -13.32
N SER A 164 -7.34 -7.16 -12.67
CA SER A 164 -7.44 -6.79 -11.26
C SER A 164 -8.46 -5.69 -11.07
N LEU A 165 -8.37 -4.64 -11.88
CA LEU A 165 -9.38 -3.58 -12.01
C LEU A 165 -10.35 -3.85 -13.15
N SER A 166 -11.55 -3.27 -13.04
CA SER A 166 -12.53 -3.23 -14.10
C SER A 166 -12.10 -2.29 -15.24
N LYS A 167 -12.65 -2.49 -16.44
CA LYS A 167 -12.40 -1.60 -17.57
C LYS A 167 -12.77 -0.15 -17.28
N ASN A 168 -13.89 0.09 -16.57
CA ASN A 168 -14.31 1.44 -16.24
C ASN A 168 -13.37 2.13 -15.25
N ALA A 169 -12.78 1.38 -14.31
CA ALA A 169 -11.76 1.92 -13.41
C ALA A 169 -10.48 2.29 -14.16
N VAL A 170 -10.00 1.44 -15.08
CA VAL A 170 -8.83 1.72 -15.93
C VAL A 170 -9.08 2.94 -16.82
N LEU A 171 -10.26 3.01 -17.47
CA LEU A 171 -10.66 4.16 -18.29
C LEU A 171 -10.68 5.47 -17.49
N ALA A 172 -11.27 5.45 -16.28
CA ALA A 172 -11.33 6.63 -15.42
C ALA A 172 -9.94 7.11 -14.99
N MET A 173 -9.05 6.17 -14.63
CA MET A 173 -7.67 6.50 -14.29
C MET A 173 -6.91 7.06 -15.49
N ASN A 174 -7.05 6.45 -16.67
CA ASN A 174 -6.41 6.93 -17.89
C ASN A 174 -6.91 8.33 -18.27
N LYS A 175 -8.22 8.60 -18.16
CA LYS A 175 -8.79 9.93 -18.38
C LYS A 175 -8.22 10.97 -17.42
N GLY A 176 -8.20 10.67 -16.11
CA GLY A 176 -7.66 11.58 -15.10
C GLY A 176 -6.17 11.84 -15.29
N ALA A 177 -5.39 10.84 -15.66
CA ALA A 177 -3.97 10.98 -15.98
C ALA A 177 -3.74 11.87 -17.22
N ALA A 178 -4.55 11.70 -18.27
CA ALA A 178 -4.49 12.54 -19.47
C ALA A 178 -4.83 14.01 -19.16
N GLN A 179 -5.87 14.25 -18.37
CA GLN A 179 -6.27 15.59 -17.97
C GLN A 179 -5.23 16.30 -17.09
N GLY A 180 -4.62 15.54 -16.16
CA GLY A 180 -3.64 16.09 -15.22
C GLY A 180 -2.19 16.04 -15.72
N GLY A 181 -1.93 15.45 -16.90
CA GLY A 181 -0.60 15.35 -17.49
C GLY A 181 0.39 14.55 -16.63
N PHE A 182 -0.03 13.41 -16.07
CA PHE A 182 0.83 12.51 -15.28
C PHE A 182 0.73 11.07 -15.78
N ALA A 183 1.68 10.22 -15.38
CA ALA A 183 1.78 8.88 -15.91
C ALA A 183 0.76 7.91 -15.28
N HIS A 184 0.23 7.01 -16.12
CA HIS A 184 -0.56 5.86 -15.72
C HIS A 184 0.24 4.57 -15.93
N ASP A 185 0.67 3.93 -14.85
CA ASP A 185 1.32 2.62 -14.90
C ASP A 185 0.27 1.53 -15.17
N THR A 186 0.51 0.74 -16.21
CA THR A 186 -0.44 -0.27 -16.70
C THR A 186 -0.57 -1.50 -15.81
N GLY A 187 0.42 -1.75 -14.95
CA GLY A 187 0.59 -3.03 -14.28
C GLY A 187 0.90 -4.18 -15.24
N GLU A 188 1.24 -5.33 -14.69
CA GLU A 188 1.76 -6.50 -15.42
C GLU A 188 0.74 -7.25 -16.31
N GLY A 189 -0.51 -6.81 -16.39
CA GLY A 189 -1.58 -7.50 -17.12
C GLY A 189 -1.60 -7.29 -18.64
N GLY A 190 -0.60 -6.63 -19.18
CA GLY A 190 -0.50 -6.23 -20.57
C GLY A 190 -1.09 -4.85 -20.86
N LEU A 191 -0.63 -4.25 -21.95
CA LEU A 191 -1.12 -2.96 -22.44
C LEU A 191 -2.42 -3.17 -23.23
N THR A 192 -3.52 -2.57 -22.77
CA THR A 192 -4.86 -2.75 -23.35
C THR A 192 -5.38 -1.50 -24.05
N LYS A 193 -6.45 -1.66 -24.84
CA LYS A 193 -7.20 -0.54 -25.44
C LYS A 193 -7.70 0.47 -24.39
N TYR A 194 -8.00 0.01 -23.17
CA TYR A 194 -8.50 0.85 -22.07
C TYR A 194 -7.43 1.79 -21.50
N HIS A 195 -6.17 1.33 -21.44
CA HIS A 195 -5.02 2.18 -21.05
C HIS A 195 -4.73 3.25 -22.12
N ARG A 196 -5.18 3.06 -23.35
CA ARG A 196 -4.89 3.95 -24.49
C ARG A 196 -6.03 4.91 -24.83
N ALA A 197 -7.20 4.75 -24.21
CA ALA A 197 -8.44 5.37 -24.65
C ALA A 197 -8.43 6.92 -24.62
N TYR A 198 -7.76 7.51 -23.62
CA TYR A 198 -7.71 8.97 -23.42
C TYR A 198 -6.34 9.57 -23.68
N HIS A 199 -5.43 8.83 -24.28
CA HIS A 199 -4.10 9.31 -24.65
C HIS A 199 -3.25 9.81 -23.49
N ALA A 200 -3.43 9.28 -22.25
CA ALA A 200 -2.54 9.55 -21.15
C ALA A 200 -1.13 9.01 -21.42
N ASP A 201 -0.13 9.65 -20.83
CA ASP A 201 1.22 9.12 -20.75
C ASP A 201 1.23 7.81 -19.96
N LEU A 202 1.89 6.78 -20.48
CA LEU A 202 1.92 5.45 -19.88
C LEU A 202 3.33 5.09 -19.40
N MET A 203 3.40 4.57 -18.19
CA MET A 203 4.49 3.72 -17.74
C MET A 203 4.02 2.28 -18.00
N TRP A 204 4.62 1.63 -18.98
CA TRP A 204 4.23 0.27 -19.33
C TRP A 204 5.00 -0.75 -18.49
N GLU A 205 4.28 -1.46 -17.63
CA GLU A 205 4.86 -2.50 -16.78
C GLU A 205 4.60 -3.89 -17.35
N PHE A 206 5.62 -4.75 -17.31
CA PHE A 206 5.47 -6.18 -17.50
C PHE A 206 6.28 -6.94 -16.44
N GLY A 207 5.78 -8.11 -16.06
CA GLY A 207 6.40 -8.98 -15.06
C GLY A 207 6.90 -10.29 -15.66
N SER A 208 7.24 -11.22 -14.80
CA SER A 208 7.78 -12.55 -15.12
C SER A 208 6.86 -13.42 -16.01
N GLY A 209 5.58 -13.12 -16.10
CA GLY A 209 4.64 -13.78 -17.02
C GLY A 209 4.65 -13.21 -18.42
N TYR A 210 5.37 -12.10 -18.70
CA TYR A 210 5.48 -11.38 -19.97
C TYR A 210 4.15 -11.15 -20.68
N PHE A 211 3.05 -10.94 -19.92
CA PHE A 211 1.73 -10.78 -20.48
C PHE A 211 1.67 -9.65 -21.50
N GLY A 212 1.16 -10.01 -22.69
CA GLY A 212 1.12 -9.12 -23.84
C GLY A 212 2.42 -9.02 -24.65
N THR A 213 3.54 -9.59 -24.16
CA THR A 213 4.84 -9.67 -24.86
C THR A 213 5.45 -11.06 -24.78
N ARG A 214 4.60 -12.09 -24.63
CA ARG A 214 5.05 -13.47 -24.53
C ARG A 214 4.85 -14.24 -25.83
N ASP A 215 5.74 -15.20 -26.08
CA ASP A 215 5.57 -16.22 -27.10
C ASP A 215 4.55 -17.30 -26.66
N GLN A 216 4.42 -18.37 -27.45
CA GLN A 216 3.51 -19.48 -27.15
C GLN A 216 3.96 -20.30 -25.94
N ASP A 217 5.25 -20.32 -25.65
CA ASP A 217 5.86 -21.04 -24.52
C ASP A 217 5.89 -20.20 -23.24
N GLY A 218 5.48 -18.94 -23.32
CA GLY A 218 5.41 -18.01 -22.19
C GLY A 218 6.67 -17.20 -21.94
N ASN A 219 7.67 -17.27 -22.84
CA ASN A 219 8.90 -16.51 -22.77
C ASN A 219 8.75 -15.11 -23.37
N PHE A 220 9.75 -14.24 -23.11
CA PHE A 220 9.80 -12.90 -23.65
C PHE A 220 9.94 -12.90 -25.18
N ASP A 221 9.04 -12.20 -25.89
CA ASP A 221 9.03 -12.00 -27.33
C ASP A 221 9.51 -10.59 -27.68
N PRO A 222 10.72 -10.42 -28.24
CA PRO A 222 11.29 -9.12 -28.56
C PRO A 222 10.48 -8.31 -29.59
N GLU A 223 9.83 -8.99 -30.57
CA GLU A 223 9.11 -8.29 -31.62
C GLU A 223 7.79 -7.72 -31.11
N LYS A 224 7.04 -8.48 -30.30
CA LYS A 224 5.84 -7.98 -29.62
C LYS A 224 6.18 -6.85 -28.64
N PHE A 225 7.35 -6.93 -27.99
CA PHE A 225 7.83 -5.85 -27.13
C PHE A 225 8.13 -4.60 -27.97
N ARG A 226 8.89 -4.73 -29.07
CA ARG A 226 9.24 -3.61 -29.96
C ARG A 226 7.99 -2.89 -30.48
N GLU A 227 6.97 -3.64 -30.93
CA GLU A 227 5.70 -3.07 -31.38
C GLU A 227 5.05 -2.18 -30.33
N LYS A 228 4.90 -2.69 -29.11
CA LYS A 228 4.18 -2.00 -28.04
C LYS A 228 5.00 -0.89 -27.39
N SER A 229 6.31 -1.09 -27.20
CA SER A 229 7.19 -0.10 -26.58
C SER A 229 7.32 1.17 -27.40
N ASN A 230 7.17 1.08 -28.73
CA ASN A 230 7.26 2.22 -29.64
C ASN A 230 5.95 2.98 -29.83
N LEU A 231 4.86 2.60 -29.18
CA LEU A 231 3.64 3.42 -29.13
C LEU A 231 3.96 4.80 -28.50
N GLU A 232 3.40 5.86 -29.08
CA GLU A 232 3.64 7.24 -28.64
C GLU A 232 3.31 7.48 -27.17
N GLN A 233 2.24 6.87 -26.68
CA GLN A 233 1.77 7.01 -25.31
C GLN A 233 2.67 6.33 -24.28
N VAL A 234 3.47 5.35 -24.67
CA VAL A 234 4.44 4.69 -23.77
C VAL A 234 5.64 5.59 -23.59
N LYS A 235 5.75 6.23 -22.43
CA LYS A 235 6.82 7.20 -22.10
C LYS A 235 7.95 6.56 -21.30
N ALA A 236 7.65 5.54 -20.51
CA ALA A 236 8.62 4.78 -19.74
C ALA A 236 8.21 3.32 -19.65
N ILE A 237 9.15 2.42 -19.37
CA ILE A 237 8.91 0.98 -19.30
C ILE A 237 9.50 0.43 -18.01
N THR A 238 8.71 -0.39 -17.31
CA THR A 238 9.07 -0.96 -16.01
C THR A 238 9.11 -2.49 -16.07
N VAL A 239 10.26 -3.08 -15.74
CA VAL A 239 10.39 -4.53 -15.50
C VAL A 239 10.05 -4.81 -14.05
N LYS A 240 8.98 -5.54 -13.78
CA LYS A 240 8.58 -5.88 -12.42
C LYS A 240 9.30 -7.13 -11.95
N LEU A 241 10.23 -6.99 -11.02
CA LEU A 241 10.94 -8.09 -10.36
C LEU A 241 10.11 -8.68 -9.21
N SER A 242 9.52 -7.80 -8.38
CA SER A 242 8.66 -8.18 -7.27
C SER A 242 7.68 -7.08 -6.90
N GLN A 243 6.84 -7.31 -5.90
CA GLN A 243 5.86 -6.33 -5.39
C GLN A 243 5.81 -6.38 -3.86
N GLY A 244 5.49 -5.26 -3.20
CA GLY A 244 5.55 -5.10 -1.75
C GLY A 244 4.71 -6.10 -0.96
N ALA A 245 3.43 -6.24 -1.29
CA ALA A 245 2.49 -7.04 -0.49
C ALA A 245 2.76 -8.57 -0.49
N LYS A 246 3.55 -9.07 -1.42
CA LYS A 246 3.92 -10.50 -1.52
C LYS A 246 5.21 -10.67 -2.31
N PRO A 247 6.36 -10.24 -1.77
CA PRO A 247 7.65 -10.42 -2.44
C PRO A 247 7.94 -11.91 -2.62
N GLY A 248 8.55 -12.27 -3.75
CA GLY A 248 8.88 -13.65 -4.07
C GLY A 248 7.70 -14.52 -4.54
N LEU A 249 6.47 -14.00 -4.53
CA LEU A 249 5.32 -14.64 -5.14
C LEU A 249 4.88 -13.89 -6.38
N GLY A 250 4.60 -14.64 -7.45
CA GLY A 250 4.06 -14.07 -8.69
C GLY A 250 2.67 -13.46 -8.53
N GLY A 251 2.24 -12.70 -9.54
CA GLY A 251 0.88 -12.17 -9.62
C GLY A 251 -0.14 -13.29 -9.76
N VAL A 252 -1.28 -13.16 -9.10
CA VAL A 252 -2.40 -14.11 -9.21
C VAL A 252 -3.66 -13.36 -9.64
N LEU A 253 -4.27 -13.79 -10.74
CA LEU A 253 -5.61 -13.36 -11.16
C LEU A 253 -6.54 -14.58 -11.13
N PRO A 254 -7.54 -14.62 -10.21
CA PRO A 254 -8.47 -15.74 -10.12
C PRO A 254 -9.23 -15.98 -11.43
N GLY A 255 -9.45 -17.25 -11.78
CA GLY A 255 -10.09 -17.66 -13.04
C GLY A 255 -11.47 -17.03 -13.27
N ASN A 256 -12.26 -16.83 -12.21
CA ASN A 256 -13.56 -16.14 -12.29
C ASN A 256 -13.49 -14.67 -12.72
N LYS A 257 -12.28 -14.09 -12.81
CA LYS A 257 -12.01 -12.75 -13.33
C LYS A 257 -11.42 -12.77 -14.75
N VAL A 258 -10.99 -13.93 -15.25
CA VAL A 258 -10.34 -14.07 -16.58
C VAL A 258 -11.42 -14.19 -17.65
N THR A 259 -11.88 -13.03 -18.14
CA THR A 259 -12.80 -12.91 -19.27
C THR A 259 -12.05 -13.10 -20.59
N GLU A 260 -12.78 -13.22 -21.73
CA GLU A 260 -12.20 -13.30 -23.07
C GLU A 260 -11.24 -12.13 -23.36
N GLU A 261 -11.63 -10.89 -23.05
CA GLU A 261 -10.77 -9.71 -23.24
C GLU A 261 -9.48 -9.77 -22.41
N ILE A 262 -9.54 -10.32 -21.20
CA ILE A 262 -8.37 -10.45 -20.31
C ILE A 262 -7.49 -11.61 -20.79
N ALA A 263 -8.10 -12.71 -21.21
CA ALA A 263 -7.40 -13.85 -21.77
C ALA A 263 -6.61 -13.45 -23.03
N GLU A 264 -7.23 -12.70 -23.94
CA GLU A 264 -6.58 -12.12 -25.12
C GLU A 264 -5.42 -11.18 -24.75
N ALA A 265 -5.65 -10.23 -23.82
CA ALA A 265 -4.65 -9.26 -23.41
C ALA A 265 -3.41 -9.90 -22.76
N ARG A 266 -3.61 -11.02 -22.06
CA ARG A 266 -2.54 -11.76 -21.35
C ARG A 266 -1.95 -12.92 -22.16
N GLY A 267 -2.63 -13.40 -23.19
CA GLY A 267 -2.25 -14.61 -23.92
C GLY A 267 -2.41 -15.87 -23.05
N VAL A 268 -3.55 -16.03 -22.36
CA VAL A 268 -3.86 -17.15 -21.44
C VAL A 268 -5.26 -17.72 -21.73
N PRO A 269 -5.58 -18.96 -21.29
CA PRO A 269 -6.92 -19.52 -21.45
C PRO A 269 -8.00 -18.75 -20.66
N VAL A 270 -9.21 -18.68 -21.20
CA VAL A 270 -10.38 -18.05 -20.56
C VAL A 270 -10.82 -18.86 -19.35
N GLY A 271 -11.15 -18.18 -18.23
CA GLY A 271 -11.72 -18.80 -17.03
C GLY A 271 -10.72 -19.55 -16.15
N GLU A 272 -9.47 -19.66 -16.57
CA GLU A 272 -8.41 -20.29 -15.78
C GLU A 272 -7.68 -19.26 -14.91
N THR A 273 -7.26 -19.71 -13.71
CA THR A 273 -6.46 -18.84 -12.81
C THR A 273 -5.10 -18.56 -13.43
N CYS A 274 -4.81 -17.28 -13.65
CA CYS A 274 -3.57 -16.84 -14.26
C CYS A 274 -2.54 -16.53 -13.15
N ILE A 275 -1.43 -17.27 -13.14
CA ILE A 275 -0.34 -17.13 -12.18
C ILE A 275 0.93 -16.71 -12.93
N SER A 276 1.56 -15.59 -12.51
CA SER A 276 2.87 -15.22 -13.00
C SER A 276 3.95 -16.08 -12.30
N PRO A 277 5.01 -16.51 -12.99
CA PRO A 277 6.17 -17.14 -12.35
C PRO A 277 6.77 -16.26 -11.25
N ALA A 278 7.44 -16.85 -10.27
CA ALA A 278 8.10 -16.11 -9.19
C ALA A 278 9.32 -15.33 -9.69
N SER A 279 10.00 -15.82 -10.74
CA SER A 279 11.19 -15.23 -11.35
C SER A 279 11.04 -15.11 -12.87
N HIS A 280 11.86 -14.27 -13.47
CA HIS A 280 11.92 -14.10 -14.92
C HIS A 280 12.69 -15.25 -15.59
N SER A 281 12.25 -15.69 -16.78
CA SER A 281 12.99 -16.64 -17.60
C SER A 281 14.07 -15.98 -18.46
N ALA A 282 14.01 -14.67 -18.67
CA ALA A 282 14.96 -13.92 -19.51
C ALA A 282 16.29 -13.64 -18.80
N PHE A 283 16.36 -13.77 -17.49
CA PHE A 283 17.58 -13.56 -16.70
C PHE A 283 17.50 -14.28 -15.35
N THR A 284 18.65 -14.75 -14.87
CA THR A 284 18.82 -15.49 -13.60
C THR A 284 19.92 -14.87 -12.73
N THR A 285 20.69 -13.94 -13.27
CA THR A 285 21.79 -13.24 -12.59
C THR A 285 21.62 -11.73 -12.67
N PRO A 286 22.25 -10.95 -11.77
CA PRO A 286 22.29 -9.49 -11.86
C PRO A 286 22.84 -8.99 -13.20
N ARG A 287 23.87 -9.62 -13.73
CA ARG A 287 24.49 -9.30 -15.03
C ARG A 287 23.49 -9.46 -16.17
N GLU A 288 22.78 -10.59 -16.19
CA GLU A 288 21.76 -10.84 -17.21
C GLU A 288 20.60 -9.86 -17.11
N LEU A 289 20.17 -9.47 -15.89
CA LEU A 289 19.17 -8.42 -15.69
C LEU A 289 19.62 -7.10 -16.31
N VAL A 290 20.85 -6.67 -16.05
CA VAL A 290 21.39 -5.40 -16.56
C VAL A 290 21.49 -5.44 -18.09
N ARG A 291 21.98 -6.54 -18.67
CA ARG A 291 22.00 -6.74 -20.13
C ARG A 291 20.59 -6.74 -20.73
N PHE A 292 19.63 -7.33 -20.02
CA PHE A 292 18.22 -7.30 -20.44
C PHE A 292 17.67 -5.87 -20.47
N ILE A 293 17.98 -5.02 -19.48
CA ILE A 293 17.64 -3.59 -19.47
C ILE A 293 18.21 -2.88 -20.71
N GLY A 294 19.49 -3.11 -21.03
CA GLY A 294 20.14 -2.57 -22.25
C GLY A 294 19.40 -2.99 -23.52
N LYS A 295 19.08 -4.28 -23.66
CA LYS A 295 18.30 -4.82 -24.79
C LYS A 295 16.91 -4.16 -24.90
N LEU A 296 16.21 -3.97 -23.80
CA LEU A 296 14.89 -3.32 -23.80
C LEU A 296 15.00 -1.85 -24.24
N ARG A 297 16.05 -1.14 -23.83
CA ARG A 297 16.31 0.24 -24.26
C ARG A 297 16.52 0.32 -25.77
N GLU A 298 17.28 -0.60 -26.35
CA GLU A 298 17.46 -0.69 -27.80
C GLU A 298 16.14 -0.95 -28.54
N LEU A 299 15.37 -1.94 -28.09
CA LEU A 299 14.10 -2.33 -28.69
C LEU A 299 13.04 -1.21 -28.63
N SER A 300 13.08 -0.38 -27.58
CA SER A 300 12.15 0.75 -27.38
C SER A 300 12.62 2.06 -28.02
N ASN A 301 13.68 2.01 -28.86
CA ASN A 301 14.29 3.19 -29.48
C ASN A 301 14.77 4.24 -28.45
N GLY A 302 15.32 3.78 -27.34
CA GLY A 302 15.95 4.62 -26.30
C GLY A 302 14.99 5.31 -25.34
N LYS A 303 13.80 4.75 -25.08
CA LYS A 303 12.90 5.21 -24.00
C LYS A 303 13.47 4.85 -22.62
N PRO A 304 13.06 5.57 -21.56
CA PRO A 304 13.45 5.24 -20.19
C PRO A 304 13.04 3.82 -19.81
N ILE A 305 14.01 3.02 -19.38
CA ILE A 305 13.79 1.66 -18.86
C ILE A 305 14.16 1.61 -17.39
N GLY A 306 13.25 1.15 -16.57
CA GLY A 306 13.48 0.90 -15.16
C GLY A 306 13.01 -0.47 -14.71
N PHE A 307 13.18 -0.75 -13.44
CA PHE A 307 12.58 -1.94 -12.83
C PHE A 307 11.94 -1.60 -11.47
N LYS A 308 11.05 -2.48 -11.02
CA LYS A 308 10.37 -2.35 -9.74
C LYS A 308 10.59 -3.58 -8.88
N LEU A 309 10.91 -3.36 -7.59
CA LEU A 309 11.08 -4.45 -6.64
C LEU A 309 10.64 -4.06 -5.23
N CYS A 310 10.25 -5.04 -4.43
CA CYS A 310 10.34 -4.96 -2.98
C CYS A 310 11.74 -5.43 -2.59
N ILE A 311 12.46 -4.61 -1.86
CA ILE A 311 13.82 -4.93 -1.46
C ILE A 311 13.79 -6.02 -0.37
N GLY A 312 14.66 -7.00 -0.49
CA GLY A 312 14.93 -8.01 0.51
C GLY A 312 16.36 -7.86 1.04
N SER A 313 17.29 -8.49 0.36
CA SER A 313 18.70 -8.49 0.74
C SER A 313 19.46 -7.28 0.20
N ARG A 314 20.27 -6.63 1.05
CA ARG A 314 21.18 -5.56 0.63
C ARG A 314 22.23 -6.09 -0.35
N VAL A 315 22.70 -7.31 -0.15
CA VAL A 315 23.68 -7.96 -1.05
C VAL A 315 23.14 -8.11 -2.46
N GLU A 316 21.85 -8.44 -2.64
CA GLU A 316 21.24 -8.51 -3.98
C GLU A 316 21.21 -7.15 -4.68
N VAL A 317 20.91 -6.08 -3.93
CA VAL A 317 20.94 -4.70 -4.48
C VAL A 317 22.37 -4.32 -4.87
N LEU A 318 23.36 -4.62 -4.03
CA LEU A 318 24.77 -4.38 -4.31
C LEU A 318 25.29 -5.24 -5.48
N ALA A 319 24.78 -6.47 -5.62
CA ALA A 319 25.07 -7.33 -6.78
C ALA A 319 24.57 -6.72 -8.09
N ILE A 320 23.38 -6.12 -8.08
CA ILE A 320 22.86 -5.35 -9.24
C ILE A 320 23.75 -4.12 -9.49
N CYS A 321 24.20 -3.40 -8.44
CA CYS A 321 25.11 -2.28 -8.60
C CYS A 321 26.46 -2.70 -9.22
N LYS A 322 27.05 -3.84 -8.79
CA LYS A 322 28.25 -4.39 -9.41
C LYS A 322 28.04 -4.70 -10.90
N ALA A 323 26.93 -5.37 -11.21
CA ALA A 323 26.60 -5.68 -12.61
C ALA A 323 26.44 -4.42 -13.46
N MET A 324 25.79 -3.36 -12.94
CA MET A 324 25.67 -2.08 -13.65
C MET A 324 27.02 -1.42 -13.94
N ILE A 325 27.96 -1.53 -13.00
CA ILE A 325 29.32 -0.97 -13.17
C ILE A 325 30.12 -1.78 -14.19
N GLU A 326 30.11 -3.11 -14.06
CA GLU A 326 30.88 -4.01 -14.92
C GLU A 326 30.38 -4.03 -16.38
N GLU A 327 29.06 -3.92 -16.59
CA GLU A 327 28.46 -3.88 -17.93
C GLU A 327 28.36 -2.45 -18.51
N GLU A 328 28.63 -1.43 -17.70
CA GLU A 328 28.45 -0.01 -18.05
C GLU A 328 27.02 0.35 -18.50
N ILE A 329 26.02 -0.43 -18.05
CA ILE A 329 24.60 -0.27 -18.34
C ILE A 329 23.87 0.06 -17.06
N THR A 330 23.06 1.13 -17.05
CA THR A 330 22.21 1.49 -15.90
C THR A 330 20.73 1.57 -16.31
N PRO A 331 19.77 1.20 -15.45
CA PRO A 331 18.40 1.59 -15.65
C PRO A 331 18.26 3.11 -15.51
N ASP A 332 17.19 3.67 -16.05
CA ASP A 332 16.90 5.10 -15.92
C ASP A 332 16.22 5.42 -14.59
N PHE A 333 15.50 4.43 -14.03
CA PHE A 333 14.85 4.54 -12.72
C PHE A 333 14.67 3.16 -12.06
N ILE A 334 14.55 3.17 -10.73
CA ILE A 334 14.21 1.99 -9.92
C ILE A 334 13.06 2.36 -8.99
N ILE A 335 11.97 1.59 -9.02
CA ILE A 335 10.82 1.79 -8.12
C ILE A 335 10.94 0.83 -6.94
N VAL A 336 11.05 1.37 -5.74
CA VAL A 336 10.96 0.62 -4.48
C VAL A 336 9.47 0.49 -4.12
N ASP A 337 8.98 -0.75 -4.08
CA ASP A 337 7.62 -1.06 -3.62
C ASP A 337 7.70 -1.63 -2.20
N GLY A 338 7.42 -0.80 -1.20
CA GLY A 338 7.51 -1.18 0.21
C GLY A 338 6.59 -2.34 0.59
N SER A 339 6.96 -3.11 1.62
CA SER A 339 6.16 -4.26 2.09
C SER A 339 4.73 -3.90 2.47
N GLU A 340 4.47 -2.65 2.88
CA GLU A 340 3.14 -2.09 3.11
C GLU A 340 2.34 -1.82 1.83
N GLY A 341 2.88 -2.11 0.65
CA GLY A 341 2.22 -2.04 -0.64
C GLY A 341 0.92 -2.85 -0.71
N GLY A 342 0.10 -2.59 -1.72
CA GLY A 342 -1.18 -3.28 -1.89
C GLY A 342 -1.14 -4.35 -2.99
N THR A 343 -2.08 -5.30 -2.89
CA THR A 343 -2.34 -6.29 -3.93
C THR A 343 -3.81 -6.68 -3.95
N GLY A 344 -4.26 -7.32 -5.03
CA GLY A 344 -5.61 -7.89 -5.11
C GLY A 344 -5.79 -9.09 -4.20
N ALA A 345 -4.75 -9.91 -4.03
CA ALA A 345 -4.74 -11.09 -3.15
C ALA A 345 -3.30 -11.44 -2.74
N ALA A 346 -3.09 -11.69 -1.45
CA ALA A 346 -1.86 -12.22 -0.88
C ALA A 346 -2.18 -13.10 0.32
N PRO A 347 -1.35 -14.12 0.64
CA PRO A 347 -1.37 -14.77 1.93
C PRO A 347 -1.10 -13.74 3.03
N LEU A 348 -1.77 -13.90 4.18
CA LEU A 348 -1.69 -12.92 5.29
C LEU A 348 -0.26 -12.81 5.83
N GLU A 349 0.44 -13.92 5.95
CA GLU A 349 1.83 -13.98 6.42
C GLU A 349 2.78 -13.17 5.52
N TYR A 350 2.59 -13.23 4.21
CA TYR A 350 3.38 -12.42 3.27
C TYR A 350 3.05 -10.94 3.36
N GLN A 351 1.76 -10.62 3.42
CA GLN A 351 1.28 -9.24 3.47
C GLN A 351 1.78 -8.48 4.70
N ASP A 352 1.91 -9.17 5.83
CA ASP A 352 2.20 -8.55 7.11
C ASP A 352 3.64 -8.78 7.60
N HIS A 353 4.41 -9.73 7.00
CA HIS A 353 5.69 -10.14 7.59
C HIS A 353 6.84 -10.36 6.59
N VAL A 354 6.63 -10.16 5.28
CA VAL A 354 7.68 -10.40 4.27
C VAL A 354 7.95 -9.14 3.45
N GLY A 355 9.23 -8.80 3.30
CA GLY A 355 9.72 -7.65 2.53
C GLY A 355 10.10 -6.47 3.42
N THR A 356 10.94 -5.59 2.88
CA THR A 356 11.41 -4.39 3.56
C THR A 356 10.35 -3.29 3.47
N PRO A 357 10.02 -2.58 4.57
CA PRO A 357 9.20 -1.39 4.54
C PRO A 357 9.77 -0.31 3.61
N LEU A 358 8.90 0.56 3.10
CA LEU A 358 9.28 1.52 2.06
C LEU A 358 10.42 2.46 2.48
N VAL A 359 10.39 2.97 3.71
CA VAL A 359 11.40 3.92 4.21
C VAL A 359 12.78 3.29 4.20
N GLU A 360 12.91 2.11 4.80
CA GLU A 360 14.16 1.35 4.85
C GLU A 360 14.62 0.94 3.45
N GLY A 361 13.70 0.53 2.58
CA GLY A 361 13.99 0.18 1.20
C GLY A 361 14.54 1.36 0.37
N ILE A 362 13.92 2.55 0.51
CA ILE A 362 14.41 3.77 -0.16
C ILE A 362 15.82 4.12 0.31
N ILE A 363 16.04 4.16 1.63
CA ILE A 363 17.32 4.54 2.21
C ILE A 363 18.42 3.53 1.82
N LEU A 364 18.10 2.23 1.83
CA LEU A 364 19.01 1.19 1.39
C LEU A 364 19.41 1.38 -0.08
N LEU A 365 18.44 1.54 -0.98
CA LEU A 365 18.73 1.73 -2.40
C LEU A 365 19.49 3.04 -2.65
N HIS A 366 19.07 4.12 -1.98
CA HIS A 366 19.77 5.41 -2.10
C HIS A 366 21.25 5.28 -1.70
N ASN A 367 21.53 4.69 -0.55
CA ASN A 367 22.90 4.45 -0.08
C ASN A 367 23.70 3.54 -1.04
N ALA A 368 23.11 2.45 -1.52
CA ALA A 368 23.77 1.57 -2.47
C ALA A 368 24.18 2.32 -3.75
N LEU A 369 23.29 3.16 -4.29
CA LEU A 369 23.56 3.95 -5.48
C LEU A 369 24.56 5.10 -5.23
N VAL A 370 24.52 5.75 -4.06
CA VAL A 370 25.47 6.79 -3.67
C VAL A 370 26.84 6.17 -3.43
N GLY A 371 26.92 5.13 -2.62
CA GLY A 371 28.18 4.45 -2.30
C GLY A 371 28.89 3.84 -3.50
N THR A 372 28.15 3.54 -4.57
CA THR A 372 28.69 3.07 -5.86
C THR A 372 28.81 4.16 -6.94
N GLY A 373 28.48 5.42 -6.62
CA GLY A 373 28.56 6.54 -7.57
C GLY A 373 27.51 6.52 -8.70
N LEU A 374 26.46 5.68 -8.59
CA LEU A 374 25.43 5.51 -9.63
C LEU A 374 24.19 6.41 -9.43
N ARG A 375 24.04 7.06 -8.26
CA ARG A 375 22.83 7.79 -7.87
C ARG A 375 22.41 8.89 -8.84
N ASP A 376 23.37 9.59 -9.42
CA ASP A 376 23.10 10.72 -10.34
C ASP A 376 22.52 10.26 -11.69
N ARG A 377 22.71 8.99 -12.04
CA ARG A 377 22.23 8.40 -13.30
C ARG A 377 20.87 7.75 -13.19
N ILE A 378 20.42 7.41 -11.95
CA ILE A 378 19.25 6.57 -11.69
C ILE A 378 18.29 7.31 -10.78
N LYS A 379 17.03 7.45 -11.20
CA LYS A 379 15.96 8.02 -10.39
C LYS A 379 15.28 6.94 -9.53
N ILE A 380 14.93 7.29 -8.29
CA ILE A 380 14.26 6.39 -7.34
C ILE A 380 12.78 6.75 -7.26
N GLY A 381 11.91 5.80 -7.58
CA GLY A 381 10.47 5.90 -7.35
C GLY A 381 10.06 5.24 -6.04
N ALA A 382 9.16 5.87 -5.28
CA ALA A 382 8.62 5.33 -4.03
C ALA A 382 7.19 4.85 -4.23
N ALA A 383 6.89 3.59 -3.90
CA ALA A 383 5.55 3.00 -3.94
C ALA A 383 5.22 2.28 -2.61
N GLY A 384 4.13 2.68 -1.95
CA GLY A 384 3.69 2.11 -0.67
C GLY A 384 2.90 3.10 0.15
N LYS A 385 1.56 2.99 0.17
CA LYS A 385 0.64 3.85 0.95
C LYS A 385 0.82 5.37 0.77
N ILE A 386 1.23 5.82 -0.40
CA ILE A 386 1.34 7.27 -0.72
C ILE A 386 -0.08 7.85 -0.88
N ILE A 387 -0.41 8.90 -0.10
CA ILE A 387 -1.77 9.45 0.01
C ILE A 387 -1.79 10.97 -0.11
N SER A 388 -0.78 11.65 0.45
CA SER A 388 -0.79 13.08 0.71
C SER A 388 0.47 13.77 0.19
N GLY A 389 0.45 15.11 0.13
CA GLY A 389 1.65 15.91 -0.13
C GLY A 389 2.75 15.68 0.91
N HIS A 390 2.35 15.46 2.18
CA HIS A 390 3.28 15.07 3.24
C HIS A 390 4.05 13.79 2.88
N ASP A 391 3.36 12.73 2.39
CA ASP A 391 4.04 11.47 2.04
C ASP A 391 5.02 11.68 0.88
N ILE A 392 4.66 12.49 -0.12
CA ILE A 392 5.54 12.82 -1.25
C ILE A 392 6.82 13.48 -0.74
N VAL A 393 6.70 14.58 0.00
CA VAL A 393 7.84 15.35 0.52
C VAL A 393 8.71 14.48 1.44
N ARG A 394 8.09 13.71 2.33
CA ARG A 394 8.78 12.80 3.24
C ARG A 394 9.66 11.82 2.48
N HIS A 395 9.12 11.13 1.47
CA HIS A 395 9.89 10.13 0.73
C HIS A 395 10.97 10.73 -0.17
N ILE A 396 10.77 11.95 -0.68
CA ILE A 396 11.84 12.66 -1.40
C ILE A 396 13.01 12.98 -0.47
N ILE A 397 12.75 13.48 0.74
CA ILE A 397 13.81 13.73 1.74
C ILE A 397 14.53 12.42 2.12
N GLN A 398 13.84 11.29 2.13
CA GLN A 398 14.40 9.96 2.40
C GLN A 398 15.22 9.38 1.25
N GLY A 399 15.25 10.03 0.09
CA GLY A 399 16.07 9.64 -1.05
C GLY A 399 15.33 9.25 -2.32
N ALA A 400 14.00 9.28 -2.36
CA ALA A 400 13.23 9.11 -3.60
C ALA A 400 13.28 10.39 -4.47
N ASP A 401 12.98 10.26 -5.75
CA ASP A 401 12.79 11.38 -6.68
C ASP A 401 11.33 11.61 -7.02
N PHE A 402 10.52 10.55 -7.08
CA PHE A 402 9.08 10.60 -7.38
C PHE A 402 8.31 9.51 -6.64
N CYS A 403 6.98 9.63 -6.65
CA CYS A 403 6.09 8.73 -5.94
C CYS A 403 5.07 8.08 -6.89
N MET A 404 4.66 6.85 -6.52
CA MET A 404 3.66 6.05 -7.20
C MET A 404 2.52 5.71 -6.24
N SER A 405 1.28 5.98 -6.62
CA SER A 405 0.10 5.73 -5.77
C SER A 405 -0.93 4.84 -6.47
N ALA A 406 -1.26 3.69 -5.85
CA ALA A 406 -2.28 2.77 -6.33
C ALA A 406 -3.62 2.95 -5.61
N ARG A 407 -3.66 2.56 -4.33
CA ARG A 407 -4.91 2.49 -3.55
C ARG A 407 -5.59 3.84 -3.36
N ALA A 408 -4.82 4.93 -3.20
CA ALA A 408 -5.41 6.25 -3.11
C ALA A 408 -6.05 6.68 -4.45
N MET A 409 -5.44 6.35 -5.59
CA MET A 409 -6.07 6.56 -6.91
C MET A 409 -7.34 5.71 -7.08
N MET A 410 -7.34 4.44 -6.60
CA MET A 410 -8.57 3.64 -6.54
C MET A 410 -9.67 4.31 -5.70
N MET A 411 -9.32 4.90 -4.55
CA MET A 411 -10.27 5.62 -3.70
C MET A 411 -10.76 6.89 -4.38
N ALA A 412 -9.92 7.60 -5.10
CA ALA A 412 -10.35 8.75 -5.93
C ALA A 412 -11.39 8.32 -6.98
N VAL A 413 -11.21 7.17 -7.63
CA VAL A 413 -12.21 6.56 -8.53
C VAL A 413 -13.49 6.18 -7.79
N GLY A 414 -13.45 5.80 -6.51
CA GLY A 414 -14.62 5.46 -5.71
C GLY A 414 -14.50 4.17 -4.88
N CYS A 415 -13.31 3.61 -4.71
CA CYS A 415 -13.09 2.49 -3.79
C CYS A 415 -13.43 2.91 -2.36
N ILE A 416 -14.16 2.05 -1.62
CA ILE A 416 -14.57 2.26 -0.24
C ILE A 416 -13.82 1.37 0.76
N GLN A 417 -12.72 0.75 0.35
CA GLN A 417 -11.95 -0.18 1.17
C GLN A 417 -12.76 -1.41 1.66
N ALA A 418 -13.66 -1.93 0.81
CA ALA A 418 -14.45 -3.12 1.14
C ALA A 418 -13.63 -4.43 1.19
N GLN A 419 -12.35 -4.39 0.79
CA GLN A 419 -11.39 -5.52 0.80
C GLN A 419 -11.87 -6.80 0.07
N LYS A 420 -12.81 -6.66 -0.88
CA LYS A 420 -13.35 -7.76 -1.73
C LYS A 420 -12.69 -7.80 -3.12
N CYS A 421 -11.41 -7.34 -3.23
CA CYS A 421 -10.75 -7.24 -4.54
C CYS A 421 -10.47 -8.59 -5.19
N HIS A 422 -10.27 -9.66 -4.41
CA HIS A 422 -9.98 -11.01 -4.90
C HIS A 422 -11.24 -11.82 -5.26
N THR A 423 -12.42 -11.45 -4.74
CA THR A 423 -13.65 -12.26 -4.85
C THR A 423 -14.47 -12.01 -6.11
N ASN A 424 -14.11 -10.98 -6.90
CA ASN A 424 -14.90 -10.48 -8.04
C ASN A 424 -16.26 -9.84 -7.65
N THR A 425 -16.47 -9.55 -6.36
CA THR A 425 -17.71 -8.99 -5.80
C THR A 425 -17.53 -7.57 -5.25
N CYS A 426 -16.60 -6.80 -5.81
CA CYS A 426 -16.38 -5.41 -5.39
C CYS A 426 -17.66 -4.57 -5.55
N PRO A 427 -18.27 -4.06 -4.45
CA PRO A 427 -19.60 -3.45 -4.50
C PRO A 427 -19.65 -2.14 -5.27
N VAL A 428 -18.50 -1.48 -5.46
CA VAL A 428 -18.39 -0.17 -6.15
C VAL A 428 -17.87 -0.29 -7.59
N GLY A 429 -17.70 -1.50 -8.11
CA GLY A 429 -17.31 -1.71 -9.51
C GLY A 429 -15.84 -1.46 -9.85
N VAL A 430 -14.99 -1.15 -8.87
CA VAL A 430 -13.57 -0.83 -9.13
C VAL A 430 -12.74 -2.08 -9.43
N ALA A 431 -12.84 -3.12 -8.60
CA ALA A 431 -12.01 -4.32 -8.68
C ALA A 431 -12.83 -5.60 -8.99
N THR A 432 -13.69 -5.52 -10.00
CA THR A 432 -14.56 -6.62 -10.46
C THR A 432 -14.65 -6.65 -11.97
N GLN A 433 -14.94 -7.83 -12.53
CA GLN A 433 -15.25 -8.01 -13.94
C GLN A 433 -16.75 -8.23 -14.19
N ASP A 434 -17.59 -8.15 -13.14
CA ASP A 434 -19.06 -8.23 -13.28
C ASP A 434 -19.62 -6.93 -13.89
N PRO A 435 -20.21 -6.98 -15.10
CA PRO A 435 -20.80 -5.80 -15.75
C PRO A 435 -21.92 -5.15 -14.94
N LYS A 436 -22.63 -5.91 -14.11
CA LYS A 436 -23.70 -5.36 -13.25
C LYS A 436 -23.16 -4.39 -12.20
N LEU A 437 -21.90 -4.60 -11.77
CA LEU A 437 -21.23 -3.77 -10.77
C LEU A 437 -20.44 -2.63 -11.43
N TYR A 438 -19.54 -2.94 -12.38
CA TYR A 438 -18.64 -1.91 -12.91
C TYR A 438 -19.33 -0.86 -13.80
N ARG A 439 -20.46 -1.18 -14.46
CA ARG A 439 -21.23 -0.20 -15.27
C ARG A 439 -21.75 1.00 -14.45
N ALA A 440 -21.90 0.84 -13.14
CA ALA A 440 -22.30 1.92 -12.23
C ALA A 440 -21.16 2.93 -11.99
N LEU A 441 -19.93 2.60 -12.37
CA LEU A 441 -18.79 3.49 -12.28
C LEU A 441 -18.74 4.37 -13.53
N ASP A 442 -19.20 5.60 -13.40
CA ASP A 442 -19.20 6.60 -14.47
C ASP A 442 -17.77 7.07 -14.75
N VAL A 443 -17.28 6.82 -15.95
CA VAL A 443 -15.87 7.06 -16.33
C VAL A 443 -15.53 8.54 -16.30
N ASP A 444 -16.44 9.39 -16.78
CA ASP A 444 -16.19 10.82 -16.92
C ASP A 444 -16.05 11.50 -15.56
N SER A 445 -17.06 11.33 -14.71
CA SER A 445 -17.04 11.85 -13.35
C SER A 445 -15.86 11.30 -12.52
N LYS A 446 -15.51 10.03 -12.72
CA LYS A 446 -14.41 9.40 -11.96
C LYS A 446 -13.03 9.81 -12.48
N GLY A 447 -12.88 10.06 -13.78
CA GLY A 447 -11.68 10.66 -14.35
C GLY A 447 -11.37 12.02 -13.78
N ASP A 448 -12.38 12.89 -13.72
CA ASP A 448 -12.26 14.24 -13.13
C ASP A 448 -11.87 14.17 -11.64
N ARG A 449 -12.34 13.15 -10.91
CA ARG A 449 -11.96 12.94 -9.51
C ARG A 449 -10.50 12.52 -9.35
N VAL A 450 -9.99 11.71 -10.24
CA VAL A 450 -8.57 11.28 -10.26
C VAL A 450 -7.67 12.47 -10.54
N GLU A 451 -8.02 13.32 -11.53
CA GLU A 451 -7.30 14.56 -11.82
C GLU A 451 -7.25 15.48 -10.60
N ARG A 452 -8.40 15.80 -9.99
CA ARG A 452 -8.48 16.70 -8.84
C ARG A 452 -7.67 16.20 -7.65
N TYR A 453 -7.78 14.90 -7.35
CA TYR A 453 -7.00 14.29 -6.28
C TYR A 453 -5.50 14.42 -6.53
N HIS A 454 -5.04 14.12 -7.74
CA HIS A 454 -3.65 14.25 -8.13
C HIS A 454 -3.19 15.70 -8.00
N ARG A 455 -3.85 16.63 -8.68
CA ARG A 455 -3.48 18.05 -8.72
C ARG A 455 -3.40 18.65 -7.32
N LEU A 456 -4.45 18.50 -6.49
CA LEU A 456 -4.46 19.04 -5.12
C LEU A 456 -3.41 18.40 -4.21
N THR A 457 -3.02 17.15 -4.49
CA THR A 457 -2.00 16.46 -3.70
C THR A 457 -0.59 16.91 -4.08
N VAL A 458 -0.32 17.14 -5.36
CA VAL A 458 0.97 17.67 -5.85
C VAL A 458 1.12 19.14 -5.48
N GLU A 459 0.07 19.96 -5.63
CA GLU A 459 0.07 21.35 -5.17
C GLU A 459 0.39 21.46 -3.68
N GLU A 460 -0.19 20.60 -2.84
CA GLU A 460 0.11 20.57 -1.41
C GLU A 460 1.56 20.17 -1.11
N ALA A 461 2.11 19.20 -1.85
CA ALA A 461 3.53 18.85 -1.72
C ALA A 461 4.43 20.06 -2.06
N GLY A 462 4.15 20.76 -3.17
CA GLY A 462 4.86 21.97 -3.55
C GLY A 462 4.73 23.09 -2.52
N GLN A 463 3.54 23.26 -1.92
CA GLN A 463 3.32 24.22 -0.85
C GLN A 463 4.13 23.90 0.42
N ILE A 464 4.23 22.61 0.78
CA ILE A 464 5.07 22.18 1.92
C ILE A 464 6.55 22.48 1.63
N ILE A 465 7.05 22.17 0.42
CA ILE A 465 8.42 22.48 -0.02
C ILE A 465 8.69 23.99 0.11
N ALA A 466 7.79 24.81 -0.39
CA ALA A 466 7.89 26.27 -0.32
C ALA A 466 7.88 26.78 1.14
N THR A 467 7.06 26.18 2.01
CA THR A 467 6.98 26.50 3.45
C THR A 467 8.30 26.18 4.18
N MET A 468 9.02 25.14 3.75
CA MET A 468 10.35 24.83 4.27
C MET A 468 11.46 25.78 3.77
N GLY A 469 11.13 26.77 2.92
CA GLY A 469 12.08 27.73 2.36
C GLY A 469 12.79 27.26 1.10
N CYS A 470 12.30 26.18 0.47
CA CYS A 470 12.85 25.61 -0.75
C CYS A 470 12.01 26.05 -1.98
N GLU A 471 12.66 26.23 -3.11
CA GLU A 471 12.03 26.55 -4.40
C GLU A 471 11.79 25.27 -5.23
N SER A 472 12.50 24.18 -4.91
CA SER A 472 12.39 22.90 -5.60
C SER A 472 12.72 21.71 -4.67
N PRO A 473 12.31 20.49 -5.05
CA PRO A 473 12.61 19.29 -4.27
C PRO A 473 14.11 19.04 -4.03
N GLU A 474 14.97 19.44 -4.96
CA GLU A 474 16.42 19.23 -4.90
C GLU A 474 17.11 20.06 -3.80
N GLN A 475 16.45 21.13 -3.32
CA GLN A 475 16.97 21.96 -2.25
C GLN A 475 16.67 21.39 -0.86
N MET A 476 15.79 20.39 -0.77
CA MET A 476 15.46 19.76 0.51
C MET A 476 16.64 18.93 1.04
N THR A 477 16.85 18.99 2.35
CA THR A 477 17.87 18.22 3.04
C THR A 477 17.23 17.28 4.08
N ARG A 478 17.95 16.22 4.44
CA ARG A 478 17.51 15.24 5.45
C ARG A 478 17.35 15.84 6.85
N GLN A 479 18.00 16.98 7.11
CA GLN A 479 17.84 17.74 8.35
C GLN A 479 16.43 18.34 8.50
N MET A 480 15.73 18.56 7.38
CA MET A 480 14.41 19.18 7.35
C MET A 480 13.27 18.23 7.76
N LEU A 481 13.52 16.92 7.79
CA LEU A 481 12.58 15.92 8.30
C LEU A 481 13.08 15.40 9.64
N ARG A 482 12.23 15.49 10.66
CA ARG A 482 12.54 15.03 12.02
C ARG A 482 11.56 13.94 12.44
N ARG A 483 12.07 13.02 13.26
CA ARG A 483 11.28 11.95 13.88
C ARG A 483 11.44 12.01 15.39
N ARG A 484 10.31 11.90 16.08
CA ARG A 484 10.30 11.81 17.53
C ARG A 484 10.70 10.41 17.98
N ILE A 485 11.74 10.32 18.81
CA ILE A 485 12.29 9.06 19.32
C ILE A 485 11.70 8.75 20.70
N THR A 486 11.64 9.77 21.56
CA THR A 486 10.99 9.71 22.86
C THR A 486 9.99 10.86 23.00
N ALA A 487 9.23 10.93 24.07
CA ALA A 487 8.31 12.05 24.33
C ALA A 487 9.00 13.43 24.35
N THR A 488 10.30 13.48 24.65
CA THR A 488 11.09 14.71 24.79
C THR A 488 12.16 14.90 23.72
N GLU A 489 12.50 13.87 22.96
CA GLU A 489 13.58 13.88 21.98
C GLU A 489 13.08 13.68 20.56
N SER A 490 13.60 14.46 19.63
CA SER A 490 13.42 14.27 18.20
C SER A 490 14.75 14.44 17.46
N VAL A 491 15.00 13.58 16.48
CA VAL A 491 16.22 13.62 15.66
C VAL A 491 15.88 13.86 14.20
N SER A 492 16.84 14.42 13.45
CA SER A 492 16.69 14.56 12.00
C SER A 492 16.94 13.21 11.29
N TYR A 493 16.41 13.05 10.10
CA TYR A 493 16.72 11.88 9.28
C TYR A 493 18.20 11.80 8.87
N GLU A 494 18.91 12.92 8.85
CA GLU A 494 20.36 12.95 8.69
C GLU A 494 21.10 12.20 9.80
N SER A 495 20.65 12.37 11.06
CA SER A 495 21.26 11.72 12.23
C SER A 495 20.64 10.35 12.55
N LEU A 496 19.45 10.06 12.04
CA LEU A 496 18.72 8.81 12.35
C LEU A 496 19.27 7.60 11.62
N TYR A 497 19.79 7.79 10.41
CA TYR A 497 20.30 6.74 9.54
C TYR A 497 21.73 7.04 9.12
N ARG A 498 22.49 5.97 8.83
CA ARG A 498 23.78 6.11 8.16
C ARG A 498 23.53 6.46 6.69
N TRP A 499 24.26 7.44 6.19
CA TRP A 499 24.28 7.85 4.80
C TRP A 499 25.69 7.68 4.26
N LEU A 500 25.80 7.01 3.12
CA LEU A 500 27.08 6.80 2.44
C LEU A 500 27.43 8.02 1.59
N GLU A 501 28.73 8.29 1.49
CA GLU A 501 29.27 9.27 0.58
C GLU A 501 29.48 8.68 -0.82
N ARG A 502 29.59 9.56 -1.81
CA ARG A 502 29.74 9.15 -3.21
C ARG A 502 31.00 8.30 -3.40
N GLY A 503 30.83 7.04 -3.84
CA GLY A 503 31.93 6.13 -4.11
C GLY A 503 32.56 5.49 -2.87
N GLU A 504 32.02 5.74 -1.69
CA GLU A 504 32.56 5.26 -0.41
C GLU A 504 32.74 3.72 -0.36
N LEU A 505 31.90 2.96 -1.07
CA LEU A 505 32.02 1.50 -1.14
C LEU A 505 33.29 1.03 -1.84
N PHE A 506 33.93 1.85 -2.67
CA PHE A 506 35.19 1.52 -3.31
C PHE A 506 36.41 1.81 -2.43
N GLU A 507 36.27 2.68 -1.45
CA GLU A 507 37.35 3.11 -0.56
C GLU A 507 37.51 2.20 0.66
N GLY A 508 36.56 1.23 0.85
CA GLY A 508 36.54 0.30 1.96
C GLY A 508 35.78 0.84 3.17
N VAL A 509 34.49 0.59 3.20
CA VAL A 509 33.60 0.97 4.31
C VAL A 509 33.67 -0.05 5.42
N GLU A 510 33.95 0.37 6.64
CA GLU A 510 33.87 -0.51 7.80
C GLU A 510 32.42 -0.91 8.12
N GLY A 511 32.25 -2.15 8.61
CA GLY A 511 30.95 -2.70 9.02
C GLY A 511 30.14 -3.32 7.88
N GLY A 512 28.84 -3.56 8.12
CA GLY A 512 28.01 -4.39 7.27
C GLY A 512 27.88 -3.97 5.80
N TRP A 513 28.07 -2.67 5.46
CA TRP A 513 28.05 -2.22 4.06
C TRP A 513 29.26 -2.71 3.27
N GLY A 514 30.47 -2.64 3.87
CA GLY A 514 31.71 -3.14 3.24
C GLY A 514 31.68 -4.64 3.07
N GLU A 515 31.28 -5.38 4.11
CA GLU A 515 31.15 -6.84 4.08
C GLU A 515 30.16 -7.27 2.98
N ASP A 516 28.97 -6.68 2.92
CA ASP A 516 27.97 -7.01 1.92
C ASP A 516 28.43 -6.64 0.49
N TRP A 517 29.21 -5.54 0.35
CA TRP A 517 29.81 -5.18 -0.92
C TRP A 517 30.85 -6.22 -1.38
N GLU A 518 31.67 -6.73 -0.48
CA GLU A 518 32.62 -7.79 -0.81
C GLU A 518 31.91 -9.09 -1.26
N TYR A 519 30.84 -9.49 -0.56
CA TYR A 519 30.05 -10.67 -0.89
C TYR A 519 29.22 -10.54 -2.16
N ALA A 520 28.77 -9.36 -2.52
CA ALA A 520 27.94 -9.14 -3.70
C ALA A 520 28.67 -9.62 -4.97
N SER A 521 27.93 -10.23 -5.89
CA SER A 521 28.48 -10.73 -7.17
C SER A 521 27.57 -10.35 -8.33
N ALA A 522 28.15 -9.80 -9.39
CA ALA A 522 27.41 -9.52 -10.62
C ALA A 522 26.82 -10.79 -11.28
N ASP A 523 27.37 -11.97 -10.97
CA ASP A 523 26.98 -13.24 -11.58
C ASP A 523 26.09 -14.10 -10.71
N SER A 524 25.66 -13.63 -9.52
CA SER A 524 24.75 -14.37 -8.65
C SER A 524 23.96 -13.43 -7.74
N PHE A 525 22.64 -13.62 -7.66
CA PHE A 525 21.80 -12.99 -6.61
C PHE A 525 22.02 -13.63 -5.24
N THR A 526 22.46 -14.91 -5.20
CA THR A 526 22.76 -15.66 -3.97
C THR A 526 24.21 -16.09 -3.94
N PRO A 527 25.15 -15.18 -3.67
CA PRO A 527 26.56 -15.57 -3.57
C PRO A 527 26.76 -16.51 -2.37
N GLY A 528 27.08 -17.70 -2.68
CA GLY A 528 27.36 -18.96 -2.04
C GLY A 528 27.85 -19.10 -0.59
N HIS A 529 27.40 -18.32 0.39
CA HIS A 529 27.65 -18.61 1.80
C HIS A 529 26.36 -18.53 2.66
N PRO A 530 25.50 -19.57 2.61
CA PRO A 530 24.28 -19.61 3.44
C PRO A 530 24.56 -19.57 4.96
N GLY A 531 25.79 -19.86 5.40
CA GLY A 531 26.14 -19.92 6.81
C GLY A 531 26.61 -18.61 7.43
N LYS A 532 26.87 -17.56 6.64
CA LYS A 532 27.29 -16.24 7.15
C LYS A 532 26.21 -15.16 7.05
N TYR A 533 25.04 -15.47 6.48
CA TYR A 533 23.88 -14.58 6.54
C TYR A 533 23.25 -14.61 7.93
N VAL A 534 23.98 -14.19 8.92
CA VAL A 534 23.37 -13.57 10.07
C VAL A 534 23.17 -12.13 9.62
N TYR A 535 21.94 -11.77 9.30
CA TYR A 535 21.53 -10.40 9.11
C TYR A 535 21.69 -9.69 10.45
N ASN A 536 22.94 -9.36 10.79
CA ASN A 536 23.25 -8.45 11.88
C ASN A 536 23.16 -7.04 11.30
N ASP A 537 22.00 -6.70 10.76
CA ASP A 537 21.63 -5.30 10.67
C ASP A 537 21.22 -4.83 12.08
N ARG A 538 22.17 -4.83 12.98
CA ARG A 538 22.16 -3.82 14.01
C ARG A 538 22.38 -2.55 13.22
N THR A 539 21.30 -1.87 12.86
CA THR A 539 21.33 -0.42 12.75
C THR A 539 22.04 0.05 14.02
N GLU A 540 23.32 0.35 13.92
CA GLU A 540 24.05 0.95 15.02
C GLU A 540 23.38 2.29 15.24
N PHE A 541 22.42 2.30 16.16
CA PHE A 541 21.99 3.52 16.80
C PHE A 541 23.21 3.99 17.56
N THR A 542 23.99 4.88 16.96
CA THR A 542 25.07 5.56 17.66
C THR A 542 24.43 6.50 18.68
N HIS A 543 24.11 5.96 19.85
CA HIS A 543 24.08 6.79 21.04
C HIS A 543 25.55 7.15 21.33
N GLU A 544 25.96 8.35 21.02
CA GLU A 544 27.19 8.92 21.57
C GLU A 544 27.08 8.83 23.08
N GLY A 545 27.78 7.89 23.70
CA GLY A 545 27.85 7.84 25.16
C GLY A 545 28.23 6.53 25.83
N GLU A 546 28.40 5.39 25.18
CA GLU A 546 28.89 4.20 25.87
C GLU A 546 29.94 3.44 25.07
N THR A 547 31.20 3.53 25.57
CA THR A 547 32.29 2.67 25.17
C THR A 547 32.03 1.24 25.67
N THR A 548 31.59 0.34 24.82
CA THR A 548 31.55 -1.09 25.15
C THR A 548 32.87 -1.75 24.79
N GLU A 549 33.57 -2.24 25.81
CA GLU A 549 34.70 -3.16 25.63
C GLU A 549 34.31 -4.37 24.80
N LYS A 550 35.08 -4.62 23.74
CA LYS A 550 34.96 -5.82 22.89
C LYS A 550 35.23 -7.06 23.75
N ARG A 551 34.23 -7.89 24.00
CA ARG A 551 34.45 -9.30 24.37
C ARG A 551 34.57 -10.12 23.10
N GLU A 552 35.79 -10.61 22.85
CA GLU A 552 36.02 -11.64 21.83
C GLU A 552 35.27 -12.93 22.19
N PRO A 553 34.62 -13.61 21.24
CA PRO A 553 34.04 -14.91 21.50
C PRO A 553 35.15 -15.98 21.56
N GLU A 554 35.28 -16.65 22.70
CA GLU A 554 36.09 -17.85 22.83
C GLU A 554 35.57 -18.94 21.86
N LEU A 555 36.41 -19.31 20.93
CA LEU A 555 36.24 -20.48 20.07
C LEU A 555 36.38 -21.77 20.89
N ALA A 556 35.27 -22.45 21.16
CA ALA A 556 35.29 -23.80 21.69
C ALA A 556 35.76 -24.77 20.58
N THR A 557 36.99 -25.22 20.68
CA THR A 557 37.58 -26.31 19.92
C THR A 557 36.92 -27.62 20.29
N VAL A 558 36.11 -28.21 19.40
CA VAL A 558 35.66 -29.59 19.52
C VAL A 558 36.72 -30.48 18.85
N ALA A 559 37.50 -31.18 19.69
CA ALA A 559 38.42 -32.23 19.24
C ALA A 559 37.64 -33.49 18.85
N GLN A 560 37.98 -34.03 17.68
CA GLN A 560 37.62 -35.38 17.26
C GLN A 560 38.30 -36.42 18.14
N GLY A 561 37.54 -37.40 18.62
CA GLY A 561 38.07 -38.57 19.28
C GLY A 561 37.13 -39.78 19.10
N SER A 562 37.62 -40.77 18.43
CA SER A 562 37.00 -42.03 18.04
C SER A 562 36.68 -42.98 19.19
N SER A 563 35.56 -43.67 19.04
CA SER A 563 35.21 -45.05 19.45
C SER A 563 35.86 -45.71 20.67
N ALA A 564 35.04 -46.14 21.65
CA ALA A 564 35.02 -47.51 22.18
C ALA A 564 33.77 -47.76 23.04
N LEU A 565 33.20 -48.91 22.86
CA LEU A 565 32.11 -49.55 23.58
C LEU A 565 32.41 -49.77 25.08
N GLY A 566 31.42 -49.58 25.94
CA GLY A 566 31.44 -49.99 27.32
C GLY A 566 30.14 -49.68 28.03
N SER A 567 29.43 -50.74 28.38
CA SER A 567 28.17 -50.82 29.11
C SER A 567 28.27 -50.30 30.56
N GLU A 568 27.11 -49.91 31.08
CA GLU A 568 26.62 -50.05 32.44
C GLU A 568 26.24 -48.79 33.22
N GLU A 569 25.03 -48.90 33.73
CA GLU A 569 24.44 -48.29 34.95
C GLU A 569 23.99 -46.84 34.98
N THR A 570 22.67 -46.69 35.02
CA THR A 570 21.90 -45.55 35.50
C THR A 570 22.04 -45.37 37.00
N PRO A 571 22.13 -44.12 37.51
CA PRO A 571 21.54 -43.77 38.79
C PRO A 571 20.52 -42.65 38.71
N GLU A 572 19.50 -42.73 39.57
CA GLU A 572 18.35 -41.87 39.79
C GLU A 572 18.68 -40.40 40.05
N PRO A 573 17.74 -39.49 39.80
CA PRO A 573 17.94 -38.05 40.02
C PRO A 573 17.66 -37.68 41.47
N ARG A 574 18.65 -37.08 42.12
CA ARG A 574 18.47 -36.36 43.40
C ARG A 574 17.71 -35.05 43.21
N ARG A 575 16.63 -34.88 43.96
CA ARG A 575 15.91 -33.64 44.16
C ARG A 575 16.83 -32.58 44.79
N GLY A 576 17.05 -31.51 44.05
CA GLY A 576 17.67 -30.26 44.54
C GLY A 576 16.62 -29.15 44.54
N THR A 577 16.42 -28.58 45.69
CA THR A 577 15.53 -27.47 46.04
C THR A 577 15.88 -26.21 45.29
N ALA A 578 14.88 -25.64 44.57
CA ALA A 578 14.95 -24.30 43.99
C ALA A 578 14.76 -23.22 45.09
N PRO A 579 15.46 -22.10 45.03
CA PRO A 579 15.19 -20.97 45.93
C PRO A 579 13.91 -20.23 45.49
N ARG A 580 13.04 -19.95 46.48
CA ARG A 580 11.88 -19.09 46.34
C ARG A 580 12.37 -17.68 46.05
N LEU A 581 12.01 -17.12 44.91
CA LEU A 581 12.00 -15.69 44.67
C LEU A 581 10.71 -15.09 45.22
N ALA A 582 10.89 -14.03 46.00
CA ALA A 582 9.86 -13.32 46.74
C ALA A 582 8.76 -12.75 45.81
N GLU A 583 7.53 -13.17 46.09
CA GLU A 583 6.31 -12.46 45.68
C GLU A 583 6.17 -11.19 46.56
N HIS A 584 6.74 -10.09 46.13
CA HIS A 584 6.35 -8.74 46.60
C HIS A 584 6.88 -7.76 45.56
N GLU A 585 5.94 -7.24 44.73
CA GLU A 585 5.94 -5.98 43.95
C GLU A 585 5.23 -6.12 42.60
N LEU A 586 3.98 -6.55 42.62
CA LEU A 586 3.06 -6.40 41.47
C LEU A 586 1.59 -6.31 41.93
N ALA A 587 1.35 -5.56 43.02
CA ALA A 587 0.01 -5.22 43.48
C ALA A 587 -0.04 -3.73 43.85
N GLY A 588 0.09 -2.85 42.86
CA GLY A 588 0.13 -1.41 43.12
C GLY A 588 -0.13 -0.50 41.94
N ALA A 589 -0.78 -1.01 40.87
CA ALA A 589 -1.09 -0.14 39.72
C ALA A 589 -2.44 -0.43 39.02
N ALA A 590 -3.41 -1.01 39.72
CA ALA A 590 -4.73 -1.31 39.15
C ALA A 590 -5.89 -0.95 40.11
N SER A 591 -5.80 0.18 40.85
CA SER A 591 -6.94 0.66 41.64
C SER A 591 -6.89 2.18 41.90
N GLN A 592 -6.85 2.98 40.82
CA GLN A 592 -7.14 4.42 40.92
C GLN A 592 -7.72 4.97 39.63
N GLN A 593 -8.77 4.35 39.12
CA GLN A 593 -9.58 4.91 38.03
C GLN A 593 -11.04 4.44 38.06
N ASP A 594 -11.66 4.37 39.23
CA ASP A 594 -13.09 4.22 39.34
C ASP A 594 -13.57 4.78 40.68
N ASP A 595 -13.60 6.09 40.81
CA ASP A 595 -14.39 6.80 41.85
C ASP A 595 -14.42 8.31 41.56
N ARG A 596 -15.16 8.72 40.54
CA ARG A 596 -15.73 10.07 40.38
C ARG A 596 -16.90 10.09 39.40
N ARG A 597 -17.99 9.41 39.76
CA ARG A 597 -19.32 9.68 39.23
C ARG A 597 -20.39 9.27 40.25
N ALA A 598 -20.60 10.10 41.24
CA ALA A 598 -21.91 10.17 41.93
C ALA A 598 -21.93 11.48 42.74
N GLY A 599 -22.90 12.32 42.44
CA GLY A 599 -23.29 13.44 43.32
C GLY A 599 -23.19 14.81 42.71
N ASN A 600 -24.14 15.35 41.99
CA ASN A 600 -25.13 16.19 42.63
C ASN A 600 -26.22 16.67 41.67
N VAL A 601 -27.43 16.31 41.97
CA VAL A 601 -28.68 16.91 41.45
C VAL A 601 -29.02 18.05 42.41
N GLY A 602 -29.16 19.24 41.88
CA GLY A 602 -29.58 20.40 42.67
C GLY A 602 -30.21 21.46 41.76
N ASP A 603 -31.53 21.51 41.83
CA ASP A 603 -32.47 22.53 41.35
C ASP A 603 -31.96 23.96 41.49
N THR A 604 -32.23 24.83 40.50
CA THR A 604 -32.88 26.15 40.68
C THR A 604 -33.32 26.77 39.35
N LYS A 605 -34.66 26.83 39.18
CA LYS A 605 -35.54 27.93 38.76
C LYS A 605 -35.09 29.00 37.76
N ARG A 606 -35.91 29.02 36.69
CA ARG A 606 -36.54 30.15 35.93
C ARG A 606 -36.10 31.57 36.25
N ALA A 607 -35.80 32.33 35.19
CA ALA A 607 -36.34 33.68 34.99
C ALA A 607 -36.43 34.01 33.48
N GLU A 608 -37.62 34.42 33.11
CA GLU A 608 -38.07 34.97 31.82
C GLU A 608 -37.48 36.37 31.57
N GLY A 609 -37.38 36.78 30.30
CA GLY A 609 -37.24 38.19 29.95
C GLY A 609 -36.77 38.42 28.52
N GLN A 610 -37.69 38.52 27.58
CA GLN A 610 -37.55 39.31 26.33
C GLN A 610 -37.89 40.79 26.62
N PRO A 611 -37.83 41.78 25.62
CA PRO A 611 -37.24 41.83 24.27
C PRO A 611 -36.59 43.16 23.90
N GLY A 612 -36.06 43.25 22.66
CA GLY A 612 -36.15 44.42 21.80
C GLY A 612 -34.99 45.38 21.75
N THR A 613 -34.44 45.62 20.58
CA THR A 613 -34.68 46.82 19.73
C THR A 613 -33.79 46.79 18.48
N GLU A 614 -34.46 47.13 17.37
CA GLU A 614 -33.94 47.47 16.05
C GLU A 614 -33.06 48.74 16.05
N LEU A 615 -32.21 48.87 15.01
CA LEU A 615 -31.91 50.12 14.29
C LEU A 615 -31.00 49.75 13.10
N SER A 616 -31.51 49.63 11.89
CA SER A 616 -31.65 50.59 10.75
C SER A 616 -30.32 51.19 10.27
N ALA A 617 -29.88 50.75 9.10
CA ALA A 617 -29.85 51.33 7.76
C ALA A 617 -29.09 52.65 7.57
N GLN A 618 -28.23 52.69 6.56
CA GLN A 618 -28.18 53.64 5.44
C GLN A 618 -26.96 53.36 4.56
N HIS A 619 -27.17 52.92 3.32
CA HIS A 619 -27.05 53.59 2.02
C HIS A 619 -25.83 54.49 1.80
N THR A 620 -25.05 54.18 0.77
CA THR A 620 -24.84 55.13 -0.36
C THR A 620 -24.43 54.40 -1.66
N ASN A 621 -25.11 54.77 -2.72
CA ASN A 621 -24.95 54.47 -4.14
C ASN A 621 -23.80 55.24 -4.80
N SER A 622 -23.25 54.71 -5.91
CA SER A 622 -23.07 55.40 -7.22
C SER A 622 -22.55 54.34 -8.22
N SER A 623 -23.32 53.90 -9.22
CA SER A 623 -23.53 54.42 -10.59
C SER A 623 -22.21 54.49 -11.39
N ALA A 624 -22.03 53.99 -12.57
CA ALA A 624 -22.82 53.58 -13.73
C ALA A 624 -21.81 53.23 -14.84
N GLY A 625 -22.24 52.51 -15.86
CA GLY A 625 -21.50 52.37 -17.12
C GLY A 625 -21.90 51.13 -17.91
N GLU A 626 -23.01 51.25 -18.64
CA GLU A 626 -23.47 50.34 -19.69
C GLU A 626 -22.50 50.30 -20.87
N THR A 627 -22.35 49.14 -21.53
CA THR A 627 -22.57 49.08 -23.00
C THR A 627 -22.85 47.64 -23.44
N ASP A 628 -23.88 47.50 -24.21
CA ASP A 628 -24.46 46.38 -24.92
C ASP A 628 -23.52 45.63 -25.87
N GLY A 629 -23.85 44.38 -26.11
CA GLY A 629 -23.30 43.55 -27.18
C GLY A 629 -23.95 42.17 -27.29
N HIS A 630 -25.21 42.19 -27.71
CA HIS A 630 -26.00 41.02 -28.15
C HIS A 630 -25.38 40.36 -29.38
N VAL A 631 -25.31 39.03 -29.44
CA VAL A 631 -25.63 38.19 -30.61
C VAL A 631 -25.84 36.73 -30.13
N ASP A 632 -26.98 36.20 -30.47
CA ASP A 632 -27.53 34.86 -30.30
C ASP A 632 -27.40 34.05 -31.63
N PRO A 633 -27.95 32.80 -31.76
CA PRO A 633 -27.21 31.53 -31.85
C PRO A 633 -27.39 30.86 -33.24
N ALA A 634 -26.82 29.74 -33.40
CA ALA A 634 -27.23 28.57 -34.17
C ALA A 634 -26.13 27.90 -35.04
N ASP A 635 -26.22 26.59 -35.02
CA ASP A 635 -25.83 25.61 -36.05
C ASP A 635 -24.35 25.17 -36.15
N LYS A 636 -24.05 24.04 -35.59
CA LYS A 636 -23.94 22.69 -36.18
C LYS A 636 -23.30 21.72 -35.17
#